data_8918b57f0ec138e8bdf4db6c61d6a1e6
#
_entry.id   8918b57f0ec138e8bdf4db6c61d6a1e6
#
_cell.length_a   1.000
_cell.length_b   1.000
_cell.length_c   1.000
_cell.angle_alpha   90.00
_cell.angle_beta   90.00
_cell.angle_gamma   90.00
#
_symmetry.space_group_name_H-M   'P 1'
#
loop_
_entity.id
_entity.type
_entity.pdbx_description
1 polymer ?
#
loop_
_entity_poly.entity_id
_entity_poly.type
_entity_poly.pdbx_seq_one_letter_code
_entity_poly.pdbx_strand_id
1 'polypeptide(L)'
;MKKRFLPFSLLLVIMILGQSVMADQVGHYVPRVKNCSSAEAFISSMRVNQHTGMIDPAWLIAAAKQSENNSKDYADIVYWHSMGPDNLGGRTTSIIYSLDHPKWAYIGSMGGGVYFTWNDGISWHQVGENLMVSCMAQAADGTIYVGTGDGDAAVDYNGLADIGHENSFLGSGLYAINPADNSMTLVEGTSPVDNTDPAGEWSFINDVAVDGDLVIVATSDGLRYLEDGEWKYARYITEERGKENLVGLAVEVKVAKDHTIVASVDGNLYIGTIDDLVCKSASSDQPQTNPATIVGLTAIGTAAGLLDIAVAPSDENVIYAASINARGNHAKIYCSQNKGESWNIILPSVNANYGHQVYGERGLYNHGLVVDPENPDRLYVLGYDLWLLEKPTSDTAGYYMALQLSSYTSLHTGINAMAFYPKDHPLGERDVIYIGTDGGIYKAVKEDATYLSFVNCNRGYITTRCLAVAPSGKNTRVVGGILDHGAVLIEGQDGLNNMETGELLYPELTGAHFGAFDDAYNAGPCAVSVIQPKAIIITINDEDGKGRLHRTEDGGLNYDFANFAANLNDGDGPSYSGYRMPIAYWECFDDDYSVNYVWFKCKMDQQAGDTVQVLSDNGKYPFDYVVPFDMHYDTVSPLHSDSVLVRDPLSTKLVVASKKNNDHEIYYTLDGIRFDRTVEWYKIATISAYPTCMTFSADGDNLFIGTGSNSIYRISNLRQAVDENSLAYPDSSIFVPEVTLIELPVSGQMVTSLASFTDDANKLVVTLGNYGNDNYVLYSNNALSDTPSFSEKQGEGLPKMPVYSSVFTSTYDGHSKGHVLIGTDHGVYRTTDITASTPVWTLESDNMGDVPVLDLKQQLISQEERSYTTYMDGEVVGVTNFPATNNQGVIYAATYGRGLFRCETYRQESSTSVPETPAAIAQSKLIMYPNPVRDEAKISFELNNNAMVSYQVYDMSGRMVKMETLGNFVQGKHEANVDVNGIAKGAYVLRLNAGSYTASVKFMVF
;
A
#
# COMPACT_ATOMS: atom_id res chain seq x y z
N MET A 1 -23.89 -50.84 51.14
CA MET A 1 -24.24 -49.82 50.12
C MET A 1 -24.04 -48.44 50.69
N LYS A 2 -22.93 -47.81 50.49
CA LYS A 2 -22.70 -46.42 50.85
C LYS A 2 -22.34 -45.67 49.57
N LYS A 3 -23.26 -44.85 49.08
CA LYS A 3 -23.02 -43.91 48.01
C LYS A 3 -22.18 -42.79 48.57
N ARG A 4 -20.97 -42.56 47.99
CA ARG A 4 -20.13 -41.43 48.28
C ARG A 4 -20.58 -40.26 47.40
N PHE A 5 -21.08 -39.21 47.98
CA PHE A 5 -21.22 -37.87 47.40
C PHE A 5 -19.83 -37.25 47.36
N LEU A 6 -19.33 -36.89 46.18
CA LEU A 6 -18.21 -35.98 46.02
C LEU A 6 -18.77 -34.55 46.26
N PRO A 7 -18.12 -33.71 47.03
CA PRO A 7 -18.68 -32.38 47.31
C PRO A 7 -18.51 -31.46 46.09
N PHE A 8 -19.60 -30.79 45.80
CA PHE A 8 -19.75 -29.75 44.76
C PHE A 8 -18.70 -28.60 44.85
N SER A 9 -18.05 -28.46 46.02
CA SER A 9 -17.01 -27.49 46.31
C SER A 9 -15.67 -27.73 45.57
N LEU A 10 -15.42 -28.96 45.11
CA LEU A 10 -14.17 -29.25 44.37
C LEU A 10 -14.29 -28.88 42.89
N LEU A 11 -15.52 -28.90 42.35
CA LEU A 11 -15.77 -28.46 40.98
C LEU A 11 -15.71 -26.93 40.82
N LEU A 12 -16.11 -26.20 41.87
CA LEU A 12 -16.07 -24.74 41.91
C LEU A 12 -14.62 -24.22 42.04
N VAL A 13 -13.78 -24.94 42.81
CA VAL A 13 -12.34 -24.60 42.96
C VAL A 13 -11.56 -24.89 41.68
N ILE A 14 -11.93 -25.90 40.91
CA ILE A 14 -11.32 -26.19 39.61
C ILE A 14 -11.78 -25.16 38.55
N MET A 15 -13.01 -24.65 38.61
CA MET A 15 -13.46 -23.55 37.75
C MET A 15 -12.80 -22.20 38.14
N ILE A 16 -12.60 -21.93 39.43
CA ILE A 16 -11.97 -20.70 39.89
C ILE A 16 -10.44 -20.74 39.64
N LEU A 17 -9.80 -21.90 39.78
CA LEU A 17 -8.39 -22.09 39.41
C LEU A 17 -8.20 -22.13 37.90
N GLY A 18 -9.20 -22.55 37.11
CA GLY A 18 -9.21 -22.46 35.67
C GLY A 18 -9.34 -21.03 35.13
N GLN A 19 -10.08 -20.17 35.85
CA GLN A 19 -10.18 -18.73 35.50
C GLN A 19 -8.99 -17.90 35.98
N SER A 20 -8.33 -18.25 37.09
CA SER A 20 -7.12 -17.55 37.52
C SER A 20 -5.86 -17.94 36.74
N VAL A 21 -5.84 -19.10 36.09
CA VAL A 21 -4.76 -19.49 35.17
C VAL A 21 -4.98 -18.92 33.77
N MET A 22 -6.21 -18.50 33.43
CA MET A 22 -6.48 -17.77 32.18
C MET A 22 -6.23 -16.26 32.27
N ALA A 23 -6.08 -15.69 33.47
CA ALA A 23 -5.80 -14.26 33.67
C ALA A 23 -4.30 -13.91 33.63
N ASP A 24 -3.39 -14.90 33.71
CA ASP A 24 -1.93 -14.68 33.72
C ASP A 24 -1.24 -15.08 32.41
N GLN A 25 -2.00 -15.32 31.34
CA GLN A 25 -1.50 -15.45 29.98
C GLN A 25 -1.89 -14.23 29.10
N VAL A 26 -1.83 -13.04 29.68
CA VAL A 26 -1.85 -11.79 28.94
C VAL A 26 -0.42 -11.52 28.51
N GLY A 27 0.04 -12.20 27.49
CA GLY A 27 1.41 -11.96 27.16
C GLY A 27 1.91 -12.50 25.85
N HIS A 28 1.15 -12.66 24.84
CA HIS A 28 1.67 -12.74 23.45
C HIS A 28 0.44 -12.79 22.55
N TYR A 29 0.01 -11.60 22.07
CA TYR A 29 -0.87 -11.56 20.92
C TYR A 29 -0.08 -12.16 19.76
N VAL A 30 -0.35 -13.39 19.45
CA VAL A 30 0.00 -14.00 18.17
C VAL A 30 -1.22 -13.75 17.30
N PRO A 31 -1.11 -12.99 16.20
CA PRO A 31 -2.20 -12.85 15.26
C PRO A 31 -2.71 -14.25 14.92
N ARG A 32 -3.97 -14.53 15.18
CA ARG A 32 -4.59 -15.81 14.82
C ARG A 32 -4.91 -15.78 13.34
N VAL A 33 -3.87 -15.83 12.52
CA VAL A 33 -4.00 -15.93 11.07
C VAL A 33 -4.57 -17.31 10.75
N LYS A 34 -5.84 -17.39 10.48
CA LYS A 34 -6.45 -18.51 9.77
C LYS A 34 -7.09 -17.96 8.51
N ASN A 35 -6.39 -18.12 7.40
CA ASN A 35 -6.92 -18.01 6.02
C ASN A 35 -7.63 -16.70 5.65
N CYS A 36 -7.19 -15.59 6.16
CA CYS A 36 -7.52 -14.27 5.60
C CYS A 36 -6.39 -13.84 4.70
N SER A 37 -6.60 -12.80 3.89
CA SER A 37 -5.46 -12.17 3.29
C SER A 37 -4.52 -11.81 4.46
N SER A 38 -3.33 -12.38 4.44
CA SER A 38 -2.36 -12.23 5.53
C SER A 38 -1.94 -10.76 5.74
N ALA A 39 -2.22 -9.90 4.75
CA ALA A 39 -1.98 -8.46 4.79
C ALA A 39 -2.90 -7.74 5.77
N GLU A 40 -4.19 -8.00 5.72
CA GLU A 40 -5.17 -7.37 6.61
C GLU A 40 -4.90 -7.75 8.06
N ALA A 41 -4.61 -9.04 8.31
CA ALA A 41 -4.21 -9.49 9.64
C ALA A 41 -2.93 -8.81 10.13
N PHE A 42 -1.97 -8.54 9.24
CA PHE A 42 -0.76 -7.80 9.57
C PHE A 42 -1.09 -6.34 9.92
N ILE A 43 -1.87 -5.64 9.10
CA ILE A 43 -2.31 -4.26 9.37
C ILE A 43 -3.11 -4.21 10.68
N SER A 44 -4.07 -5.12 10.87
CA SER A 44 -4.83 -5.26 12.11
C SER A 44 -3.92 -5.43 13.32
N SER A 45 -2.90 -6.28 13.24
CA SER A 45 -1.99 -6.53 14.37
C SER A 45 -1.26 -5.27 14.85
N MET A 46 -1.02 -4.31 13.97
CA MET A 46 -0.40 -3.02 14.30
C MET A 46 -1.39 -1.99 14.86
N ARG A 47 -2.70 -2.20 14.69
CA ARG A 47 -3.74 -1.21 14.99
C ARG A 47 -4.62 -1.59 16.18
N VAL A 48 -5.02 -2.86 16.25
CA VAL A 48 -5.90 -3.38 17.31
C VAL A 48 -5.28 -3.24 18.69
N ASN A 49 -6.05 -2.75 19.65
CA ASN A 49 -5.61 -2.69 21.05
C ASN A 49 -5.38 -4.11 21.60
N GLN A 50 -4.16 -4.40 22.04
CA GLN A 50 -3.78 -5.76 22.49
C GLN A 50 -4.51 -6.22 23.76
N HIS A 51 -5.05 -5.30 24.55
CA HIS A 51 -5.76 -5.64 25.78
C HIS A 51 -7.24 -5.96 25.53
N THR A 52 -7.87 -5.26 24.58
CA THR A 52 -9.30 -5.42 24.29
C THR A 52 -9.57 -6.32 23.09
N GLY A 53 -8.61 -6.44 22.18
CA GLY A 53 -8.79 -7.14 20.91
C GLY A 53 -9.59 -6.37 19.87
N MET A 54 -9.86 -5.07 20.08
CA MET A 54 -10.70 -4.22 19.24
C MET A 54 -10.09 -2.83 19.07
N ILE A 55 -10.57 -2.07 18.10
CA ILE A 55 -10.32 -0.63 17.99
C ILE A 55 -11.63 0.09 18.36
N ASP A 56 -11.56 0.98 19.35
CA ASP A 56 -12.68 1.88 19.65
C ASP A 56 -12.73 2.98 18.56
N PRO A 57 -13.84 3.14 17.82
CA PRO A 57 -13.98 4.20 16.81
C PRO A 57 -13.68 5.60 17.33
N ALA A 58 -13.91 5.86 18.62
CA ALA A 58 -13.58 7.14 19.24
C ALA A 58 -12.09 7.49 19.17
N TRP A 59 -11.19 6.50 19.20
CA TRP A 59 -9.75 6.74 19.05
C TRP A 59 -9.40 7.15 17.62
N LEU A 60 -10.00 6.51 16.62
CA LEU A 60 -9.83 6.86 15.21
C LEU A 60 -10.28 8.30 14.94
N ILE A 61 -11.50 8.64 15.41
CA ILE A 61 -12.09 9.97 15.26
C ILE A 61 -11.23 11.04 15.94
N ALA A 62 -10.76 10.77 17.17
CA ALA A 62 -9.90 11.72 17.89
C ALA A 62 -8.57 11.97 17.18
N ALA A 63 -7.95 10.92 16.62
CA ALA A 63 -6.71 11.03 15.88
C ALA A 63 -6.90 11.82 14.57
N ALA A 64 -7.94 11.49 13.78
CA ALA A 64 -8.28 12.20 12.56
C ALA A 64 -8.55 13.69 12.80
N LYS A 65 -9.38 14.01 13.82
CA LYS A 65 -9.69 15.39 14.19
C LYS A 65 -8.46 16.21 14.60
N GLN A 66 -7.54 15.61 15.34
CA GLN A 66 -6.29 16.27 15.70
C GLN A 66 -5.39 16.45 14.48
N SER A 67 -5.29 15.47 13.59
CA SER A 67 -4.53 15.55 12.35
C SER A 67 -5.05 16.66 11.44
N GLU A 68 -6.36 16.74 11.25
CA GLU A 68 -7.03 17.80 10.49
C GLU A 68 -6.75 19.22 11.04
N ASN A 69 -6.71 19.37 12.37
CA ASN A 69 -6.32 20.64 12.99
C ASN A 69 -4.85 20.97 12.76
N ASN A 70 -3.97 19.97 12.79
CA ASN A 70 -2.55 20.14 12.52
C ASN A 70 -2.29 20.57 11.06
N SER A 71 -3.09 20.10 10.11
CA SER A 71 -2.94 20.46 8.69
C SER A 71 -3.19 21.94 8.39
N LYS A 72 -3.85 22.68 9.29
CA LYS A 72 -4.12 24.12 9.15
C LYS A 72 -2.91 25.00 9.49
N ASP A 73 -1.91 24.46 10.17
CA ASP A 73 -0.73 25.18 10.68
C ASP A 73 0.57 24.81 9.93
N TYR A 74 0.47 24.39 8.68
CA TYR A 74 1.60 23.92 7.86
C TYR A 74 2.78 24.92 7.82
N ALA A 75 3.97 24.39 8.09
CA ALA A 75 5.23 25.00 7.69
C ALA A 75 5.80 24.17 6.53
N ASP A 76 5.75 24.68 5.31
CA ASP A 76 6.21 24.05 4.05
C ASP A 76 7.72 23.73 4.05
N ILE A 77 8.19 22.79 4.86
CA ILE A 77 9.61 22.46 4.96
C ILE A 77 9.93 21.17 4.22
N VAL A 78 8.98 20.21 4.20
CA VAL A 78 9.17 18.89 3.61
C VAL A 78 8.22 18.70 2.43
N TYR A 79 8.79 18.53 1.23
CA TYR A 79 8.04 18.32 0.01
C TYR A 79 8.23 16.88 -0.50
N TRP A 80 7.13 16.19 -0.77
CA TRP A 80 7.11 14.83 -1.26
C TRP A 80 6.84 14.77 -2.76
N HIS A 81 7.70 14.06 -3.49
CA HIS A 81 7.52 13.76 -4.91
C HIS A 81 7.00 12.34 -5.09
N SER A 82 5.88 12.18 -5.78
CA SER A 82 5.39 10.85 -6.14
C SER A 82 6.38 10.13 -7.06
N MET A 83 6.57 8.85 -6.81
CA MET A 83 7.39 7.96 -7.64
C MET A 83 6.55 6.91 -8.37
N GLY A 84 5.26 6.91 -8.21
CA GLY A 84 4.38 5.90 -8.82
C GLY A 84 4.27 4.62 -7.95
N PRO A 85 4.03 3.45 -8.56
CA PRO A 85 3.95 3.17 -10.01
C PRO A 85 2.72 3.81 -10.66
N ASP A 86 2.81 4.20 -11.92
CA ASP A 86 1.72 4.85 -12.64
C ASP A 86 0.94 3.92 -13.58
N ASN A 87 1.41 2.70 -13.74
CA ASN A 87 0.85 1.64 -14.58
C ASN A 87 0.16 0.52 -13.77
N LEU A 88 0.26 0.58 -12.46
CA LEU A 88 -0.36 -0.35 -11.52
C LEU A 88 -1.29 0.44 -10.60
N GLY A 89 -2.52 -0.03 -10.45
CA GLY A 89 -3.48 0.56 -9.54
C GLY A 89 -3.59 -0.21 -8.23
N GLY A 90 -4.37 0.31 -7.30
CA GLY A 90 -4.83 -0.38 -6.10
C GLY A 90 -6.30 -0.72 -6.19
N ARG A 91 -6.87 -1.17 -5.06
CA ARG A 91 -8.27 -1.60 -4.97
C ARG A 91 -9.22 -0.52 -5.47
N THR A 92 -9.90 -0.80 -6.58
CA THR A 92 -10.88 0.06 -7.22
C THR A 92 -12.29 -0.41 -6.84
N THR A 93 -13.01 0.42 -6.10
CA THR A 93 -14.28 0.04 -5.45
C THR A 93 -15.52 0.48 -6.20
N SER A 94 -15.41 1.52 -7.03
CA SER A 94 -16.56 2.04 -7.76
C SER A 94 -16.19 2.70 -9.08
N ILE A 95 -17.13 2.70 -10.02
CA ILE A 95 -16.95 3.23 -11.37
C ILE A 95 -18.23 3.93 -11.78
N ILE A 96 -18.13 5.20 -12.21
CA ILE A 96 -19.24 6.01 -12.72
C ILE A 96 -18.90 6.54 -14.11
N TYR A 97 -19.73 6.27 -15.10
CA TYR A 97 -19.69 6.99 -16.37
C TYR A 97 -20.45 8.29 -16.25
N SER A 98 -19.91 9.37 -16.85
CA SER A 98 -20.62 10.65 -16.92
C SER A 98 -21.88 10.52 -17.79
N LEU A 99 -22.99 11.04 -17.29
CA LEU A 99 -24.26 11.10 -18.05
C LEU A 99 -24.15 12.00 -19.27
N ASP A 100 -23.37 13.09 -19.18
CA ASP A 100 -23.31 14.14 -20.20
C ASP A 100 -22.16 13.95 -21.20
N HIS A 101 -21.11 13.23 -20.81
CA HIS A 101 -19.89 13.09 -21.59
C HIS A 101 -19.44 11.63 -21.70
N PRO A 102 -19.72 10.96 -22.82
CA PRO A 102 -19.54 9.51 -22.94
C PRO A 102 -18.11 9.00 -22.84
N LYS A 103 -17.07 9.85 -22.91
CA LYS A 103 -15.67 9.48 -22.67
C LYS A 103 -15.17 9.81 -21.26
N TRP A 104 -16.04 10.37 -20.45
CA TRP A 104 -15.72 10.75 -19.09
C TRP A 104 -16.17 9.66 -18.14
N ALA A 105 -15.29 9.34 -17.21
CA ALA A 105 -15.59 8.41 -16.14
C ALA A 105 -14.88 8.83 -14.86
N TYR A 106 -15.47 8.46 -13.73
CA TYR A 106 -14.90 8.61 -12.41
C TYR A 106 -14.74 7.23 -11.80
N ILE A 107 -13.61 7.02 -11.12
CA ILE A 107 -13.33 5.78 -10.40
C ILE A 107 -12.92 6.09 -8.97
N GLY A 108 -13.38 5.27 -8.05
CA GLY A 108 -13.06 5.36 -6.63
C GLY A 108 -12.03 4.31 -6.23
N SER A 109 -11.06 4.71 -5.43
CA SER A 109 -10.04 3.82 -4.87
C SER A 109 -10.10 3.79 -3.35
N MET A 110 -9.98 2.58 -2.79
CA MET A 110 -9.83 2.38 -1.37
C MET A 110 -8.42 2.79 -0.91
N GLY A 111 -8.21 4.08 -0.66
CA GLY A 111 -6.95 4.66 -0.21
C GLY A 111 -6.35 5.73 -1.12
N GLY A 112 -6.72 5.76 -2.41
CA GLY A 112 -6.18 6.73 -3.37
C GLY A 112 -7.10 7.89 -3.72
N GLY A 113 -8.34 7.90 -3.24
CA GLY A 113 -9.34 8.93 -3.56
C GLY A 113 -10.08 8.68 -4.87
N VAL A 114 -10.66 9.74 -5.42
CA VAL A 114 -11.39 9.70 -6.69
C VAL A 114 -10.47 10.12 -7.84
N TYR A 115 -10.58 9.40 -8.94
CA TYR A 115 -9.88 9.72 -10.18
C TYR A 115 -10.85 9.92 -11.33
N PHE A 116 -10.50 10.81 -12.23
CA PHE A 116 -11.30 11.22 -13.38
C PHE A 116 -10.54 11.00 -14.69
N THR A 117 -11.22 10.52 -15.72
CA THR A 117 -10.73 10.49 -17.09
C THR A 117 -11.67 11.27 -18.01
N TRP A 118 -11.10 11.98 -18.99
CA TRP A 118 -11.86 12.61 -20.10
C TRP A 118 -11.52 11.96 -21.45
N ASN A 119 -10.62 10.98 -21.47
CA ASN A 119 -10.06 10.38 -22.67
C ASN A 119 -10.28 8.87 -22.75
N ASP A 120 -11.39 8.41 -22.15
CA ASP A 120 -11.81 7.01 -22.21
C ASP A 120 -10.82 6.05 -21.52
N GLY A 121 -10.30 6.45 -20.35
CA GLY A 121 -9.40 5.62 -19.53
C GLY A 121 -7.97 5.50 -20.05
N ILE A 122 -7.58 6.32 -21.05
CA ILE A 122 -6.19 6.38 -21.49
C ILE A 122 -5.30 6.93 -20.38
N SER A 123 -5.79 7.89 -19.60
CA SER A 123 -5.13 8.40 -18.39
C SER A 123 -6.14 8.87 -17.36
N TRP A 124 -5.71 8.84 -16.09
CA TRP A 124 -6.51 9.24 -14.94
C TRP A 124 -5.86 10.38 -14.17
N HIS A 125 -6.68 11.22 -13.57
CA HIS A 125 -6.26 12.39 -12.81
C HIS A 125 -7.03 12.41 -11.50
N GLN A 126 -6.34 12.64 -10.40
CA GLN A 126 -6.98 12.72 -9.08
C GLN A 126 -7.93 13.92 -9.01
N VAL A 127 -9.07 13.72 -8.36
CA VAL A 127 -10.09 14.73 -8.08
C VAL A 127 -10.16 14.98 -6.58
N GLY A 128 -10.01 16.24 -6.18
CA GLY A 128 -10.12 16.63 -4.78
C GLY A 128 -9.04 16.05 -3.88
N GLU A 129 -9.42 15.78 -2.64
CA GLU A 129 -8.55 15.26 -1.60
C GLU A 129 -8.37 13.74 -1.68
N ASN A 130 -7.39 13.22 -0.95
CA ASN A 130 -7.22 11.79 -0.81
C ASN A 130 -8.26 11.21 0.14
N LEU A 131 -9.08 10.29 -0.34
CA LEU A 131 -10.17 9.67 0.41
C LEU A 131 -10.10 8.15 0.33
N MET A 132 -10.58 7.47 1.36
CA MET A 132 -10.87 6.03 1.33
C MET A 132 -12.24 5.82 0.69
N VAL A 133 -12.31 5.74 -0.65
CA VAL A 133 -13.58 5.65 -1.38
C VAL A 133 -14.11 4.23 -1.33
N SER A 134 -15.31 4.05 -0.79
CA SER A 134 -16.03 2.77 -0.76
C SER A 134 -17.01 2.62 -1.91
N CYS A 135 -17.79 3.67 -2.20
CA CYS A 135 -18.87 3.63 -3.18
C CYS A 135 -19.09 4.99 -3.84
N MET A 136 -19.74 5.01 -4.99
CA MET A 136 -20.19 6.24 -5.66
C MET A 136 -21.54 6.03 -6.36
N ALA A 137 -22.35 7.09 -6.42
CA ALA A 137 -23.57 7.14 -7.23
C ALA A 137 -23.74 8.50 -7.90
N GLN A 138 -24.32 8.52 -9.08
CA GLN A 138 -24.56 9.76 -9.83
C GLN A 138 -26.04 10.13 -9.83
N ALA A 139 -26.34 11.37 -9.47
CA ALA A 139 -27.66 11.96 -9.57
C ALA A 139 -28.01 12.36 -11.00
N ALA A 140 -29.31 12.57 -11.28
CA ALA A 140 -29.80 12.95 -12.61
C ALA A 140 -29.31 14.33 -13.08
N ASP A 141 -28.92 15.22 -12.16
CA ASP A 141 -28.31 16.52 -12.45
C ASP A 141 -26.79 16.42 -12.74
N GLY A 142 -26.23 15.22 -12.66
CA GLY A 142 -24.82 14.92 -12.88
C GLY A 142 -23.97 14.91 -11.61
N THR A 143 -24.45 15.40 -10.48
CA THR A 143 -23.72 15.35 -9.20
C THR A 143 -23.34 13.92 -8.83
N ILE A 144 -22.07 13.70 -8.42
CA ILE A 144 -21.58 12.39 -8.02
C ILE A 144 -21.40 12.39 -6.49
N TYR A 145 -22.14 11.53 -5.83
CA TYR A 145 -21.97 11.28 -4.40
C TYR A 145 -20.92 10.21 -4.16
N VAL A 146 -20.03 10.43 -3.19
CA VAL A 146 -18.87 9.60 -2.88
C VAL A 146 -18.93 9.19 -1.40
N GLY A 147 -19.20 7.92 -1.15
CA GLY A 147 -19.11 7.34 0.17
C GLY A 147 -17.67 6.98 0.54
N THR A 148 -17.32 7.11 1.82
CA THR A 148 -15.96 6.86 2.30
C THR A 148 -15.92 5.92 3.51
N GLY A 149 -14.75 5.28 3.71
CA GLY A 149 -14.48 4.34 4.79
C GLY A 149 -14.41 2.89 4.32
N ASP A 150 -13.44 2.13 4.82
CA ASP A 150 -13.26 0.71 4.50
C ASP A 150 -14.14 -0.18 5.39
N GLY A 151 -15.45 -0.17 5.15
CA GLY A 151 -16.42 -0.94 5.95
C GLY A 151 -16.35 -2.45 5.71
N ASP A 152 -15.90 -2.90 4.55
CA ASP A 152 -15.78 -4.33 4.22
C ASP A 152 -14.68 -5.02 5.02
N ALA A 153 -13.62 -4.29 5.33
CA ALA A 153 -12.56 -4.80 6.20
C ALA A 153 -12.99 -4.97 7.67
N ALA A 154 -14.17 -4.49 8.02
CA ALA A 154 -14.70 -4.57 9.39
C ALA A 154 -15.30 -5.92 9.75
N VAL A 155 -15.40 -6.87 8.82
CA VAL A 155 -16.02 -8.18 9.07
C VAL A 155 -15.00 -9.15 9.67
N ASP A 156 -15.18 -9.54 10.95
CA ASP A 156 -14.32 -10.57 11.57
C ASP A 156 -14.64 -11.98 11.05
N TYR A 157 -13.65 -12.62 10.46
CA TYR A 157 -13.69 -13.99 10.00
C TYR A 157 -13.89 -15.06 11.10
N ASN A 158 -13.66 -14.69 12.36
CA ASN A 158 -13.59 -15.70 13.44
C ASN A 158 -14.88 -15.92 14.20
N GLY A 159 -15.91 -15.18 13.91
CA GLY A 159 -17.05 -15.50 14.72
C GLY A 159 -18.21 -14.61 14.79
N LEU A 160 -18.40 -13.70 13.86
CA LEU A 160 -19.76 -13.49 13.56
C LEU A 160 -20.63 -12.64 14.44
N ALA A 161 -20.19 -12.22 15.57
CA ALA A 161 -21.00 -11.45 16.49
C ALA A 161 -20.54 -10.00 16.62
N ASP A 162 -19.29 -9.76 16.36
CA ASP A 162 -18.71 -8.43 16.50
C ASP A 162 -18.11 -8.03 15.16
N ILE A 163 -18.76 -7.11 14.47
CA ILE A 163 -18.19 -6.37 13.37
C ILE A 163 -17.13 -5.50 14.01
N GLY A 164 -15.91 -6.04 14.06
CA GLY A 164 -14.76 -5.31 14.55
C GLY A 164 -14.24 -4.41 13.45
N HIS A 165 -14.07 -3.14 13.72
CA HIS A 165 -13.36 -2.21 12.83
C HIS A 165 -11.84 -2.46 12.85
N GLU A 166 -11.40 -3.70 13.02
CA GLU A 166 -10.02 -4.08 13.30
C GLU A 166 -9.07 -3.76 12.16
N ASN A 167 -9.55 -3.88 10.92
CA ASN A 167 -8.78 -3.65 9.71
C ASN A 167 -9.18 -2.38 8.97
N SER A 168 -10.27 -1.73 9.40
CA SER A 168 -10.86 -0.62 8.67
C SER A 168 -10.13 0.69 8.89
N PHE A 169 -10.01 1.45 7.81
CA PHE A 169 -9.60 2.84 7.87
C PHE A 169 -10.83 3.74 7.90
N LEU A 170 -10.77 4.74 8.75
CA LEU A 170 -11.86 5.69 8.95
C LEU A 170 -12.18 6.42 7.64
N GLY A 171 -13.47 6.50 7.30
CA GLY A 171 -13.95 7.40 6.27
C GLY A 171 -14.05 8.84 6.78
N SER A 172 -14.25 9.75 5.83
CA SER A 172 -14.36 11.19 6.09
C SER A 172 -15.80 11.70 5.88
N GLY A 173 -16.77 10.81 5.72
CA GLY A 173 -18.17 11.12 5.46
C GLY A 173 -18.58 10.97 3.99
N LEU A 174 -19.69 11.59 3.62
CA LEU A 174 -20.22 11.62 2.26
C LEU A 174 -19.78 12.90 1.55
N TYR A 175 -19.21 12.77 0.35
CA TYR A 175 -18.83 13.90 -0.49
C TYR A 175 -19.71 14.01 -1.72
N ALA A 176 -19.77 15.21 -2.29
CA ALA A 176 -20.41 15.48 -3.57
C ALA A 176 -19.41 16.12 -4.54
N ILE A 177 -19.30 15.58 -5.75
CA ILE A 177 -18.49 16.14 -6.84
C ILE A 177 -19.42 16.82 -7.83
N ASN A 178 -19.11 18.07 -8.17
CA ASN A 178 -19.73 18.78 -9.27
C ASN A 178 -18.99 18.44 -10.58
N PRO A 179 -19.58 17.73 -11.55
CA PRO A 179 -18.89 17.32 -12.76
C PRO A 179 -18.52 18.46 -13.69
N ALA A 180 -19.08 19.66 -13.49
CA ALA A 180 -18.80 20.82 -14.34
C ALA A 180 -17.38 21.38 -14.14
N ASP A 181 -16.82 21.24 -12.92
CA ASP A 181 -15.51 21.78 -12.54
C ASP A 181 -14.67 20.80 -11.69
N ASN A 182 -15.18 19.60 -11.42
CA ASN A 182 -14.59 18.60 -10.55
C ASN A 182 -14.35 19.09 -9.09
N SER A 183 -15.08 20.12 -8.67
CA SER A 183 -15.04 20.52 -7.26
C SER A 183 -15.69 19.47 -6.38
N MET A 184 -15.02 19.10 -5.29
CA MET A 184 -15.48 18.12 -4.31
C MET A 184 -15.78 18.82 -2.99
N THR A 185 -16.94 18.56 -2.40
CA THR A 185 -17.37 19.16 -1.13
C THR A 185 -17.98 18.10 -0.22
N LEU A 186 -17.65 18.18 1.07
CA LEU A 186 -18.31 17.34 2.09
C LEU A 186 -19.79 17.72 2.19
N VAL A 187 -20.66 16.71 2.18
CA VAL A 187 -22.10 16.91 2.36
C VAL A 187 -22.39 17.27 3.83
N GLU A 188 -23.19 18.32 4.05
CA GLU A 188 -23.47 18.83 5.39
C GLU A 188 -24.08 17.74 6.30
N GLY A 189 -23.57 17.65 7.53
CA GLY A 189 -24.05 16.72 8.55
C GLY A 189 -23.47 15.30 8.44
N THR A 190 -22.51 15.05 7.54
CA THR A 190 -21.92 13.71 7.37
C THR A 190 -20.46 13.58 7.85
N SER A 191 -19.89 14.63 8.47
CA SER A 191 -18.53 14.57 9.02
C SER A 191 -18.47 13.67 10.26
N PRO A 192 -17.67 12.60 10.26
CA PRO A 192 -17.51 11.76 11.47
C PRO A 192 -16.82 12.50 12.61
N VAL A 193 -15.90 13.43 12.29
CA VAL A 193 -15.12 14.18 13.30
C VAL A 193 -15.91 15.28 13.98
N ASP A 194 -16.96 15.78 13.35
CA ASP A 194 -17.85 16.81 13.89
C ASP A 194 -19.07 16.24 14.59
N ASN A 195 -19.29 14.93 14.48
CA ASN A 195 -20.41 14.24 15.11
C ASN A 195 -20.17 14.09 16.61
N THR A 196 -21.20 14.36 17.41
CA THR A 196 -21.15 14.21 18.88
C THR A 196 -21.37 12.77 19.32
N ASP A 197 -21.81 11.89 18.44
CA ASP A 197 -21.98 10.46 18.70
C ASP A 197 -20.68 9.73 18.37
N PRO A 198 -19.99 9.17 19.39
CA PRO A 198 -18.73 8.44 19.18
C PRO A 198 -18.91 7.10 18.43
N ALA A 199 -20.14 6.63 18.20
CA ALA A 199 -20.40 5.41 17.44
C ALA A 199 -20.12 5.56 15.94
N GLY A 200 -19.82 6.77 15.47
CA GLY A 200 -19.27 6.99 14.13
C GLY A 200 -20.24 6.74 12.99
N GLU A 201 -21.46 7.26 13.10
CA GLU A 201 -22.54 7.08 12.11
C GLU A 201 -22.12 7.27 10.65
N TRP A 202 -21.11 8.10 10.39
CA TRP A 202 -20.61 8.45 9.06
C TRP A 202 -19.18 7.96 8.80
N SER A 203 -18.65 7.16 9.70
CA SER A 203 -17.26 6.66 9.60
C SER A 203 -17.09 5.59 8.53
N PHE A 204 -18.18 4.86 8.21
CA PHE A 204 -18.16 3.78 7.22
C PHE A 204 -19.45 3.82 6.40
N ILE A 205 -19.30 4.28 5.16
CA ILE A 205 -20.38 4.30 4.17
C ILE A 205 -20.14 3.13 3.23
N ASN A 206 -21.06 2.16 3.17
CA ASN A 206 -20.89 0.93 2.40
C ASN A 206 -21.45 1.05 0.98
N ASP A 207 -22.58 1.74 0.81
CA ASP A 207 -23.19 1.97 -0.49
C ASP A 207 -24.00 3.28 -0.50
N VAL A 208 -24.17 3.86 -1.68
CA VAL A 208 -24.97 5.04 -1.91
C VAL A 208 -25.83 4.85 -3.16
N ALA A 209 -27.10 5.23 -3.07
CA ALA A 209 -28.04 5.23 -4.20
C ALA A 209 -28.75 6.58 -4.28
N VAL A 210 -29.17 6.95 -5.47
CA VAL A 210 -29.91 8.21 -5.72
C VAL A 210 -31.20 7.92 -6.48
N ASP A 211 -32.31 8.52 -6.02
CA ASP A 211 -33.62 8.44 -6.65
C ASP A 211 -34.21 9.86 -6.82
N GLY A 212 -34.01 10.46 -7.98
CA GLY A 212 -34.31 11.88 -8.20
C GLY A 212 -33.44 12.76 -7.29
N ASP A 213 -34.10 13.49 -6.38
CA ASP A 213 -33.41 14.33 -5.39
C ASP A 213 -33.12 13.58 -4.07
N LEU A 214 -33.58 12.34 -3.94
CA LEU A 214 -33.42 11.54 -2.72
C LEU A 214 -32.04 10.83 -2.74
N VAL A 215 -31.19 11.18 -1.80
CA VAL A 215 -29.90 10.50 -1.57
C VAL A 215 -30.08 9.50 -0.45
N ILE A 216 -29.77 8.23 -0.72
CA ILE A 216 -29.91 7.11 0.22
C ILE A 216 -28.53 6.53 0.47
N VAL A 217 -28.18 6.31 1.74
CA VAL A 217 -26.84 5.88 2.16
C VAL A 217 -26.94 4.67 3.08
N ALA A 218 -26.24 3.62 2.74
CA ALA A 218 -26.05 2.44 3.57
C ALA A 218 -24.82 2.66 4.46
N THR A 219 -25.00 2.66 5.76
CA THR A 219 -23.91 2.87 6.74
C THR A 219 -23.80 1.69 7.70
N SER A 220 -22.70 1.61 8.44
CA SER A 220 -22.55 0.62 9.51
C SER A 220 -23.59 0.73 10.63
N ASP A 221 -24.32 1.84 10.70
CA ASP A 221 -25.33 2.14 11.72
C ASP A 221 -26.79 2.02 11.22
N GLY A 222 -27.02 1.99 9.91
CA GLY A 222 -28.33 1.84 9.31
C GLY A 222 -28.47 2.39 7.90
N LEU A 223 -29.69 2.27 7.38
CA LEU A 223 -30.05 2.86 6.12
C LEU A 223 -30.58 4.28 6.35
N ARG A 224 -29.91 5.27 5.76
CA ARG A 224 -30.24 6.69 5.93
C ARG A 224 -30.61 7.37 4.61
N TYR A 225 -31.34 8.46 4.67
CA TYR A 225 -31.66 9.28 3.51
C TYR A 225 -31.73 10.76 3.84
N LEU A 226 -31.46 11.59 2.83
CA LEU A 226 -31.54 13.05 2.93
C LEU A 226 -32.88 13.54 2.44
N GLU A 227 -33.62 14.25 3.30
CA GLU A 227 -34.89 14.88 2.97
C GLU A 227 -34.97 16.28 3.59
N ASP A 228 -35.25 17.30 2.78
CA ASP A 228 -35.34 18.70 3.22
C ASP A 228 -34.09 19.23 3.96
N GLY A 229 -32.89 18.71 3.63
CA GLY A 229 -31.62 19.05 4.26
C GLY A 229 -31.35 18.37 5.60
N GLU A 230 -32.19 17.43 6.00
CA GLU A 230 -32.01 16.64 7.22
C GLU A 230 -31.80 15.15 6.92
N TRP A 231 -30.85 14.52 7.63
CA TRP A 231 -30.61 13.08 7.54
C TRP A 231 -31.59 12.31 8.44
N LYS A 232 -32.28 11.33 7.84
CA LYS A 232 -33.27 10.48 8.53
C LYS A 232 -32.94 9.01 8.31
N TYR A 233 -33.39 8.15 9.24
CA TYR A 233 -33.37 6.71 9.00
C TYR A 233 -34.53 6.31 8.08
N ALA A 234 -34.24 5.41 7.14
CA ALA A 234 -35.26 4.65 6.45
C ALA A 234 -36.13 3.87 7.45
N ARG A 235 -37.36 3.58 7.09
CA ARG A 235 -38.32 2.93 8.02
C ARG A 235 -38.87 1.65 7.41
N TYR A 236 -38.99 0.64 8.24
CA TYR A 236 -39.62 -0.62 7.85
C TYR A 236 -40.87 -0.95 8.66
N ILE A 237 -41.75 -1.76 8.07
CA ILE A 237 -43.02 -2.14 8.66
C ILE A 237 -42.85 -3.38 9.53
N THR A 238 -43.32 -3.32 10.77
CA THR A 238 -43.40 -4.45 11.69
C THR A 238 -44.85 -4.79 11.98
N GLU A 239 -45.22 -6.08 12.15
CA GLU A 239 -46.57 -6.52 12.44
C GLU A 239 -47.04 -6.07 13.84
N GLU A 240 -46.11 -5.88 14.79
CA GLU A 240 -46.44 -5.62 16.20
C GLU A 240 -46.41 -4.13 16.58
N ARG A 241 -45.56 -3.31 15.94
CA ARG A 241 -45.22 -1.95 16.39
C ARG A 241 -45.44 -0.85 15.37
N GLY A 242 -45.82 -1.20 14.13
CA GLY A 242 -45.96 -0.25 13.04
C GLY A 242 -44.66 0.03 12.31
N LYS A 243 -44.27 1.28 12.13
CA LYS A 243 -43.02 1.65 11.41
C LYS A 243 -41.88 1.89 12.39
N GLU A 244 -40.75 1.22 12.19
CA GLU A 244 -39.55 1.38 12.98
C GLU A 244 -38.39 1.87 12.11
N ASN A 245 -37.39 2.51 12.70
CA ASN A 245 -36.18 2.92 12.01
C ASN A 245 -35.37 1.67 11.61
N LEU A 246 -34.83 1.66 10.39
CA LEU A 246 -34.01 0.59 9.90
C LEU A 246 -32.54 0.86 10.30
N VAL A 247 -32.19 0.39 11.49
CA VAL A 247 -30.85 0.46 12.07
C VAL A 247 -30.13 -0.88 11.93
N GLY A 248 -28.80 -0.91 12.04
CA GLY A 248 -27.95 -2.09 11.89
C GLY A 248 -26.99 -1.93 10.72
N LEU A 249 -26.17 -2.95 10.45
CA LEU A 249 -25.23 -2.91 9.35
C LEU A 249 -25.96 -2.93 8.00
N ALA A 250 -26.08 -1.78 7.36
CA ALA A 250 -26.53 -1.68 5.99
C ALA A 250 -25.34 -1.88 5.06
N VAL A 251 -25.41 -2.91 4.20
CA VAL A 251 -24.31 -3.29 3.29
C VAL A 251 -24.53 -2.69 1.91
N GLU A 252 -25.73 -2.86 1.35
CA GLU A 252 -26.04 -2.38 0.01
C GLU A 252 -27.43 -1.75 -0.06
N VAL A 253 -27.58 -0.80 -0.96
CA VAL A 253 -28.87 -0.19 -1.36
C VAL A 253 -28.93 0.00 -2.85
N LYS A 254 -30.02 -0.45 -3.48
CA LYS A 254 -30.27 -0.27 -4.92
C LYS A 254 -31.67 0.34 -5.11
N VAL A 255 -31.81 1.14 -6.15
CA VAL A 255 -33.09 1.73 -6.55
C VAL A 255 -33.51 1.17 -7.91
N ALA A 256 -34.68 0.59 -7.96
CA ALA A 256 -35.25 0.11 -9.21
C ALA A 256 -35.81 1.29 -10.04
N LYS A 257 -36.01 1.08 -11.34
CA LYS A 257 -36.50 2.10 -12.26
C LYS A 257 -37.88 2.68 -11.87
N ASP A 258 -38.68 1.91 -11.16
CA ASP A 258 -40.00 2.32 -10.65
C ASP A 258 -39.94 2.89 -9.23
N HIS A 259 -38.75 3.33 -8.76
CA HIS A 259 -38.51 3.91 -7.45
C HIS A 259 -38.61 2.92 -6.27
N THR A 260 -38.68 1.62 -6.56
CA THR A 260 -38.61 0.58 -5.51
C THR A 260 -37.19 0.51 -4.95
N ILE A 261 -37.07 0.64 -3.62
CA ILE A 261 -35.79 0.51 -2.89
C ILE A 261 -35.61 -0.95 -2.50
N VAL A 262 -34.41 -1.47 -2.72
CA VAL A 262 -33.95 -2.79 -2.28
C VAL A 262 -32.71 -2.59 -1.42
N ALA A 263 -32.73 -3.06 -0.19
CA ALA A 263 -31.62 -2.84 0.76
C ALA A 263 -31.28 -4.13 1.53
N SER A 264 -30.00 -4.29 1.82
CA SER A 264 -29.46 -5.35 2.68
C SER A 264 -29.03 -4.75 4.02
N VAL A 265 -29.67 -5.15 5.11
CA VAL A 265 -29.36 -4.68 6.47
C VAL A 265 -29.32 -5.88 7.42
N ASP A 266 -28.26 -6.04 8.19
CA ASP A 266 -28.01 -7.19 9.09
C ASP A 266 -28.27 -8.55 8.42
N GLY A 267 -27.86 -8.69 7.14
CA GLY A 267 -28.09 -9.89 6.34
C GLY A 267 -29.55 -10.17 5.98
N ASN A 268 -30.45 -9.20 6.19
CA ASN A 268 -31.84 -9.28 5.80
C ASN A 268 -32.13 -8.40 4.59
N LEU A 269 -33.05 -8.83 3.75
CA LEU A 269 -33.48 -8.11 2.56
C LEU A 269 -34.74 -7.29 2.86
N TYR A 270 -34.71 -6.02 2.51
CA TYR A 270 -35.79 -5.08 2.63
C TYR A 270 -36.20 -4.53 1.27
N ILE A 271 -37.49 -4.51 0.95
CA ILE A 271 -38.01 -4.02 -0.34
C ILE A 271 -39.23 -3.14 -0.10
N GLY A 272 -39.30 -1.99 -0.75
CA GLY A 272 -40.44 -1.07 -0.64
C GLY A 272 -40.09 0.38 -0.99
N THR A 273 -40.79 1.32 -0.38
CA THR A 273 -40.41 2.75 -0.40
C THR A 273 -39.58 3.08 0.84
N ILE A 274 -38.91 4.24 0.87
CA ILE A 274 -38.00 4.60 1.96
C ILE A 274 -38.64 4.59 3.35
N ASP A 275 -39.95 4.88 3.43
CA ASP A 275 -40.72 4.90 4.65
C ASP A 275 -41.57 3.64 4.92
N ASP A 276 -41.68 2.75 3.95
CA ASP A 276 -42.50 1.55 4.01
C ASP A 276 -41.77 0.32 3.46
N LEU A 277 -40.57 0.10 3.95
CA LEU A 277 -39.77 -1.09 3.62
C LEU A 277 -40.39 -2.34 4.28
N VAL A 278 -40.38 -3.43 3.57
CA VAL A 278 -40.90 -4.71 4.07
C VAL A 278 -39.74 -5.71 4.09
N CYS A 279 -39.48 -6.31 5.25
CA CYS A 279 -38.51 -7.39 5.39
C CYS A 279 -39.00 -8.62 4.63
N LYS A 280 -38.19 -9.09 3.68
CA LYS A 280 -38.44 -10.29 2.87
C LYS A 280 -37.70 -11.52 3.36
N SER A 281 -37.00 -11.42 4.49
CA SER A 281 -36.35 -12.54 5.14
C SER A 281 -37.36 -13.38 5.90
N ALA A 282 -37.32 -14.71 5.79
CA ALA A 282 -38.28 -15.57 6.50
C ALA A 282 -37.94 -15.68 8.00
N SER A 283 -38.95 -15.72 8.79
CA SER A 283 -38.88 -16.40 10.07
C SER A 283 -38.83 -17.93 9.88
N SER A 284 -38.03 -18.60 10.70
CA SER A 284 -37.75 -20.05 10.63
C SER A 284 -38.97 -20.96 10.85
N ASP A 285 -40.20 -20.44 11.03
CA ASP A 285 -41.35 -21.15 11.52
C ASP A 285 -42.41 -21.51 10.45
N GLN A 286 -42.16 -21.16 9.15
CA GLN A 286 -43.13 -21.57 8.11
C GLN A 286 -42.67 -22.88 7.44
N PRO A 287 -43.51 -23.92 7.39
CA PRO A 287 -43.20 -25.17 6.76
C PRO A 287 -43.04 -24.97 5.25
N GLN A 288 -41.90 -25.35 4.71
CA GLN A 288 -41.60 -25.35 3.28
C GLN A 288 -42.47 -26.30 2.53
N THR A 289 -43.46 -25.85 1.81
CA THR A 289 -44.39 -26.69 1.04
C THR A 289 -43.93 -26.93 -0.40
N ASN A 290 -42.86 -26.21 -0.85
CA ASN A 290 -42.24 -26.42 -2.14
C ASN A 290 -40.70 -26.27 -2.04
N PRO A 291 -39.91 -27.32 -2.32
CA PRO A 291 -38.44 -27.25 -2.21
C PRO A 291 -37.80 -26.28 -3.22
N ALA A 292 -38.49 -25.76 -4.18
CA ALA A 292 -37.98 -24.80 -5.15
C ALA A 292 -38.33 -23.34 -4.84
N THR A 293 -39.19 -23.08 -3.86
CA THR A 293 -39.62 -21.74 -3.51
C THR A 293 -39.21 -21.45 -2.08
N ILE A 294 -38.32 -20.53 -1.86
CA ILE A 294 -37.90 -20.11 -0.53
C ILE A 294 -38.65 -18.82 -0.20
N VAL A 295 -39.51 -18.94 0.77
CA VAL A 295 -40.14 -17.80 1.40
C VAL A 295 -39.18 -17.35 2.49
N GLY A 296 -38.32 -16.38 2.12
CA GLY A 296 -37.37 -15.75 3.01
C GLY A 296 -35.89 -16.15 2.83
N LEU A 297 -35.08 -15.14 2.72
CA LEU A 297 -33.63 -15.22 2.67
C LEU A 297 -33.08 -15.16 4.09
N THR A 298 -33.37 -16.17 4.93
CA THR A 298 -32.67 -16.24 6.20
C THR A 298 -31.21 -16.56 5.92
N ALA A 299 -30.33 -15.72 6.42
CA ALA A 299 -28.94 -16.09 6.60
C ALA A 299 -28.90 -17.44 7.33
N ILE A 300 -28.26 -18.42 6.73
CA ILE A 300 -28.10 -19.75 7.31
C ILE A 300 -27.35 -19.55 8.63
N GLY A 301 -27.97 -19.99 9.69
CA GLY A 301 -27.54 -19.80 11.07
C GLY A 301 -26.05 -19.79 11.24
N THR A 302 -25.64 -18.88 12.05
CA THR A 302 -24.30 -18.50 12.44
C THR A 302 -23.63 -17.52 11.48
N ALA A 303 -23.96 -16.27 11.70
CA ALA A 303 -23.12 -15.11 11.62
C ALA A 303 -22.79 -14.50 10.28
N ALA A 304 -22.50 -13.23 10.35
CA ALA A 304 -22.14 -12.26 9.36
C ALA A 304 -22.84 -12.51 8.01
N GLY A 305 -24.11 -12.24 7.98
CA GLY A 305 -24.90 -12.38 6.78
C GLY A 305 -24.63 -11.23 5.83
N LEU A 306 -23.52 -11.25 5.12
CA LEU A 306 -23.42 -10.41 3.93
C LEU A 306 -24.41 -10.91 2.89
N LEU A 307 -25.19 -9.99 2.38
CA LEU A 307 -26.17 -10.25 1.36
C LEU A 307 -25.99 -9.24 0.25
N ASP A 308 -25.37 -9.67 -0.86
CA ASP A 308 -25.30 -8.88 -2.08
C ASP A 308 -26.64 -8.84 -2.78
N ILE A 309 -26.97 -7.70 -3.36
CA ILE A 309 -28.21 -7.48 -4.08
C ILE A 309 -27.97 -6.80 -5.44
N ALA A 310 -28.80 -7.16 -6.43
CA ALA A 310 -28.83 -6.44 -7.69
C ALA A 310 -30.27 -6.40 -8.24
N VAL A 311 -30.60 -5.29 -8.88
CA VAL A 311 -31.88 -5.08 -9.59
C VAL A 311 -31.59 -4.99 -11.07
N ALA A 312 -32.37 -5.67 -11.90
CA ALA A 312 -32.16 -5.64 -13.34
C ALA A 312 -32.59 -4.27 -13.94
N PRO A 313 -31.69 -3.57 -14.65
CA PRO A 313 -32.02 -2.26 -15.21
C PRO A 313 -33.10 -2.30 -16.29
N SER A 314 -33.26 -3.43 -16.97
CA SER A 314 -34.24 -3.63 -18.06
C SER A 314 -35.60 -4.16 -17.58
N ASP A 315 -35.68 -4.72 -16.35
CA ASP A 315 -36.94 -5.25 -15.79
C ASP A 315 -36.90 -5.14 -14.24
N GLU A 316 -37.57 -4.14 -13.70
CA GLU A 316 -37.63 -3.87 -12.25
C GLU A 316 -38.29 -4.98 -11.41
N ASN A 317 -38.93 -5.99 -12.05
CA ASN A 317 -39.46 -7.13 -11.32
C ASN A 317 -38.37 -8.17 -11.00
N VAL A 318 -37.22 -8.11 -11.69
CA VAL A 318 -36.13 -9.04 -11.52
C VAL A 318 -35.10 -8.52 -10.52
N ILE A 319 -35.01 -9.24 -9.40
CA ILE A 319 -34.07 -8.91 -8.32
C ILE A 319 -33.23 -10.16 -8.04
N TYR A 320 -31.93 -9.97 -7.88
CA TYR A 320 -30.99 -11.00 -7.49
C TYR A 320 -30.49 -10.75 -6.07
N ALA A 321 -30.21 -11.83 -5.34
CA ALA A 321 -29.60 -11.78 -4.04
C ALA A 321 -28.64 -12.96 -3.84
N ALA A 322 -27.44 -12.71 -3.32
CA ALA A 322 -26.45 -13.73 -3.01
C ALA A 322 -26.12 -13.68 -1.52
N SER A 323 -26.35 -14.77 -0.81
CA SER A 323 -25.91 -14.89 0.58
C SER A 323 -24.50 -15.44 0.62
N ILE A 324 -23.62 -14.76 1.39
CA ILE A 324 -22.21 -15.09 1.56
C ILE A 324 -22.01 -15.64 2.96
N ASN A 325 -21.35 -16.81 3.04
CA ASN A 325 -21.09 -17.45 4.31
C ASN A 325 -19.81 -16.94 4.98
N ALA A 326 -19.58 -17.34 6.21
CA ALA A 326 -18.41 -16.94 7.02
C ALA A 326 -17.04 -17.37 6.44
N ARG A 327 -16.99 -18.12 5.36
CA ARG A 327 -15.75 -18.48 4.64
C ARG A 327 -15.56 -17.66 3.36
N GLY A 328 -16.41 -16.66 3.11
CA GLY A 328 -16.36 -15.88 1.88
C GLY A 328 -16.88 -16.62 0.64
N ASN A 329 -17.58 -17.75 0.81
CA ASN A 329 -18.22 -18.47 -0.30
C ASN A 329 -19.70 -18.12 -0.37
N HIS A 330 -20.30 -18.20 -1.57
CA HIS A 330 -21.73 -18.11 -1.65
C HIS A 330 -22.39 -19.29 -0.93
N ALA A 331 -23.36 -18.99 -0.09
CA ALA A 331 -24.23 -20.03 0.46
C ALA A 331 -25.28 -20.42 -0.57
N LYS A 332 -25.94 -19.43 -1.19
CA LYS A 332 -26.85 -19.58 -2.33
C LYS A 332 -26.99 -18.27 -3.09
N ILE A 333 -27.29 -18.35 -4.38
CA ILE A 333 -27.70 -17.20 -5.18
C ILE A 333 -29.15 -17.39 -5.62
N TYR A 334 -29.95 -16.34 -5.46
CA TYR A 334 -31.39 -16.33 -5.67
C TYR A 334 -31.77 -15.34 -6.75
N CYS A 335 -32.90 -15.61 -7.43
CA CYS A 335 -33.55 -14.70 -8.36
C CYS A 335 -35.03 -14.61 -8.04
N SER A 336 -35.55 -13.39 -7.90
CA SER A 336 -36.96 -13.09 -7.93
C SER A 336 -37.35 -12.50 -9.29
N GLN A 337 -38.52 -12.85 -9.82
CA GLN A 337 -39.11 -12.29 -11.04
C GLN A 337 -40.40 -11.47 -10.75
N ASN A 338 -40.64 -11.16 -9.47
CA ASN A 338 -41.86 -10.51 -9.01
C ASN A 338 -41.60 -9.61 -7.77
N LYS A 339 -40.52 -8.80 -7.85
CA LYS A 339 -40.15 -7.80 -6.83
C LYS A 339 -40.00 -8.42 -5.40
N GLY A 340 -39.41 -9.60 -5.33
CA GLY A 340 -39.14 -10.27 -4.04
C GLY A 340 -40.33 -10.95 -3.39
N GLU A 341 -41.48 -11.12 -4.08
CA GLU A 341 -42.62 -11.88 -3.54
C GLU A 341 -42.34 -13.38 -3.50
N SER A 342 -41.55 -13.87 -4.44
CA SER A 342 -41.06 -15.25 -4.43
C SER A 342 -39.67 -15.36 -5.03
N TRP A 343 -38.90 -16.36 -4.60
CA TRP A 343 -37.51 -16.53 -4.92
C TRP A 343 -37.21 -17.94 -5.42
N ASN A 344 -36.37 -18.03 -6.46
CA ASN A 344 -35.81 -19.28 -6.94
C ASN A 344 -34.31 -19.31 -6.68
N ILE A 345 -33.77 -20.47 -6.27
CA ILE A 345 -32.33 -20.69 -6.20
C ILE A 345 -31.83 -20.88 -7.62
N ILE A 346 -30.93 -20.01 -8.06
CA ILE A 346 -30.29 -20.10 -9.39
C ILE A 346 -28.90 -20.71 -9.31
N LEU A 347 -28.22 -20.62 -8.19
CA LEU A 347 -26.96 -21.29 -7.90
C LEU A 347 -26.98 -21.81 -6.45
N PRO A 348 -26.92 -23.15 -6.24
CA PRO A 348 -26.86 -23.72 -4.89
C PRO A 348 -25.46 -23.60 -4.30
N SER A 349 -25.32 -23.81 -2.99
CA SER A 349 -24.03 -23.90 -2.32
C SER A 349 -23.12 -24.94 -2.95
N VAL A 350 -21.82 -24.72 -2.87
CA VAL A 350 -20.79 -25.63 -3.39
C VAL A 350 -20.92 -27.01 -2.76
N ASN A 351 -21.05 -28.01 -3.57
CA ASN A 351 -21.03 -29.44 -3.18
C ASN A 351 -20.40 -30.31 -4.29
N ALA A 352 -20.30 -31.60 -4.08
CA ALA A 352 -19.67 -32.53 -5.02
C ALA A 352 -20.28 -32.54 -6.45
N ASN A 353 -21.49 -32.00 -6.62
CA ASN A 353 -22.18 -31.96 -7.91
C ASN A 353 -22.19 -30.55 -8.55
N TYR A 354 -21.90 -29.52 -7.74
CA TYR A 354 -21.88 -28.10 -8.15
C TYR A 354 -20.63 -27.46 -7.55
N GLY A 355 -19.53 -27.52 -8.31
CA GLY A 355 -18.20 -27.17 -7.83
C GLY A 355 -17.80 -25.70 -8.01
N HIS A 356 -18.72 -24.82 -8.43
CA HIS A 356 -18.35 -23.42 -8.72
C HIS A 356 -18.34 -22.57 -7.46
N GLN A 357 -17.16 -22.07 -7.09
CA GLN A 357 -16.94 -21.10 -6.02
C GLN A 357 -16.84 -19.71 -6.63
N VAL A 358 -17.98 -19.10 -6.95
CA VAL A 358 -18.01 -17.84 -7.71
C VAL A 358 -17.38 -16.66 -6.98
N TYR A 359 -17.28 -16.68 -5.64
CA TYR A 359 -16.57 -15.69 -4.85
C TYR A 359 -15.13 -16.09 -4.47
N GLY A 360 -14.72 -17.34 -4.72
CA GLY A 360 -13.34 -17.81 -4.52
C GLY A 360 -12.83 -17.76 -3.08
N GLU A 361 -13.71 -17.95 -2.08
CA GLU A 361 -13.40 -17.81 -0.64
C GLU A 361 -13.04 -16.38 -0.19
N ARG A 362 -13.28 -15.38 -1.04
CA ARG A 362 -13.02 -13.97 -0.75
C ARG A 362 -14.27 -13.09 -0.72
N GLY A 363 -15.47 -13.66 -0.76
CA GLY A 363 -16.72 -12.91 -0.84
C GLY A 363 -17.04 -12.03 0.36
N LEU A 364 -16.28 -12.08 1.45
CA LEU A 364 -16.38 -11.11 2.53
C LEU A 364 -15.56 -9.84 2.24
N TYR A 365 -14.71 -9.86 1.22
CA TYR A 365 -13.84 -8.76 0.86
C TYR A 365 -14.02 -8.31 -0.60
N ASN A 366 -14.17 -9.28 -1.52
CA ASN A 366 -14.46 -9.03 -2.92
C ASN A 366 -15.84 -9.62 -3.22
N HIS A 367 -16.85 -8.78 -3.32
CA HIS A 367 -18.21 -9.19 -3.59
C HIS A 367 -18.94 -8.14 -4.43
N GLY A 368 -20.00 -8.58 -5.08
CA GLY A 368 -20.89 -7.73 -5.85
C GLY A 368 -21.67 -8.48 -6.91
N LEU A 369 -22.82 -7.97 -7.25
CA LEU A 369 -23.70 -8.47 -8.28
C LEU A 369 -24.00 -7.37 -9.30
N VAL A 370 -23.85 -7.65 -10.58
CA VAL A 370 -24.19 -6.72 -11.66
C VAL A 370 -25.03 -7.43 -12.71
N VAL A 371 -26.21 -6.91 -12.97
CA VAL A 371 -27.09 -7.48 -14.02
C VAL A 371 -26.78 -6.81 -15.35
N ASP A 372 -26.75 -7.60 -16.42
CA ASP A 372 -26.63 -7.09 -17.79
C ASP A 372 -27.74 -6.06 -18.07
N PRO A 373 -27.42 -4.84 -18.50
CA PRO A 373 -28.41 -3.77 -18.63
C PRO A 373 -29.47 -4.04 -19.70
N GLU A 374 -29.26 -4.95 -20.63
CA GLU A 374 -30.19 -5.30 -21.71
C GLU A 374 -30.84 -6.69 -21.53
N ASN A 375 -30.25 -7.55 -20.65
CA ASN A 375 -30.75 -8.89 -20.45
C ASN A 375 -30.91 -9.24 -18.96
N PRO A 376 -32.12 -9.20 -18.39
CA PRO A 376 -32.35 -9.44 -16.98
C PRO A 376 -32.06 -10.89 -16.55
N ASP A 377 -31.87 -11.84 -17.48
CA ASP A 377 -31.52 -13.24 -17.22
C ASP A 377 -30.00 -13.51 -17.20
N ARG A 378 -29.16 -12.44 -17.25
CA ARG A 378 -27.70 -12.51 -17.17
C ARG A 378 -27.20 -11.75 -15.97
N LEU A 379 -26.50 -12.44 -15.07
CA LEU A 379 -25.94 -11.90 -13.84
C LEU A 379 -24.43 -12.09 -13.83
N TYR A 380 -23.68 -11.01 -13.66
CA TYR A 380 -22.25 -11.06 -13.37
C TYR A 380 -22.04 -11.12 -11.85
N VAL A 381 -21.16 -12.01 -11.42
CA VAL A 381 -20.74 -12.14 -10.01
C VAL A 381 -19.30 -11.69 -9.90
N LEU A 382 -19.07 -10.70 -9.04
CA LEU A 382 -17.78 -10.12 -8.76
C LEU A 382 -17.23 -10.82 -7.52
N GLY A 383 -16.07 -11.44 -7.65
CA GLY A 383 -15.43 -12.21 -6.58
C GLY A 383 -13.91 -12.24 -6.78
N TYR A 384 -13.29 -13.38 -6.46
CA TYR A 384 -11.88 -13.57 -6.80
C TYR A 384 -11.65 -13.48 -8.30
N ASP A 385 -12.54 -14.09 -9.08
CA ASP A 385 -12.64 -14.02 -10.54
C ASP A 385 -13.98 -13.42 -10.95
N LEU A 386 -14.11 -13.04 -12.22
CA LEU A 386 -15.35 -12.60 -12.84
C LEU A 386 -16.13 -13.79 -13.35
N TRP A 387 -17.38 -13.95 -12.93
CA TRP A 387 -18.28 -15.00 -13.35
C TRP A 387 -19.52 -14.44 -14.02
N LEU A 388 -20.05 -15.17 -15.01
CA LEU A 388 -21.35 -14.95 -15.64
C LEU A 388 -22.28 -16.10 -15.26
N LEU A 389 -23.43 -15.78 -14.69
CA LEU A 389 -24.56 -16.70 -14.52
C LEU A 389 -25.61 -16.38 -15.56
N GLU A 390 -25.95 -17.33 -16.40
CA GLU A 390 -26.93 -17.17 -17.48
C GLU A 390 -28.04 -18.20 -17.38
N LYS A 391 -29.31 -17.75 -17.53
CA LYS A 391 -30.45 -18.63 -17.51
C LYS A 391 -30.44 -19.55 -18.74
N PRO A 392 -30.53 -20.88 -18.57
CA PRO A 392 -30.49 -21.80 -19.68
C PRO A 392 -31.74 -21.67 -20.57
N THR A 393 -31.56 -21.77 -21.87
CA THR A 393 -32.66 -21.71 -22.87
C THR A 393 -33.56 -22.93 -22.82
N SER A 394 -33.17 -24.02 -22.15
CA SER A 394 -33.96 -25.25 -21.96
C SER A 394 -34.43 -25.36 -20.52
N ASP A 395 -35.71 -25.50 -20.32
CA ASP A 395 -36.47 -25.48 -19.07
C ASP A 395 -36.20 -26.63 -18.08
N THR A 396 -35.15 -27.41 -18.24
CA THR A 396 -35.01 -28.69 -17.53
C THR A 396 -34.14 -28.67 -16.28
N ALA A 397 -33.40 -27.62 -16.00
CA ALA A 397 -32.40 -27.64 -14.92
C ALA A 397 -32.69 -26.75 -13.70
N GLY A 398 -33.53 -25.74 -13.78
CA GLY A 398 -33.83 -24.83 -12.66
C GLY A 398 -32.67 -23.93 -12.19
N TYR A 399 -31.42 -24.30 -12.48
CA TYR A 399 -30.21 -23.55 -12.12
C TYR A 399 -29.63 -22.82 -13.32
N TYR A 400 -28.98 -21.65 -13.08
CA TYR A 400 -28.27 -20.94 -14.11
C TYR A 400 -26.95 -21.63 -14.44
N MET A 401 -26.49 -21.43 -15.67
CA MET A 401 -25.20 -21.90 -16.13
C MET A 401 -24.14 -20.90 -15.65
N ALA A 402 -23.13 -21.37 -14.91
CA ALA A 402 -22.03 -20.56 -14.43
C ALA A 402 -20.84 -20.68 -15.40
N LEU A 403 -20.35 -19.54 -15.87
CA LEU A 403 -19.20 -19.43 -16.75
C LEU A 403 -18.18 -18.48 -16.13
N GLN A 404 -16.96 -18.95 -15.88
CA GLN A 404 -15.84 -18.13 -15.46
C GLN A 404 -15.32 -17.32 -16.67
N LEU A 405 -15.29 -16.00 -16.56
CA LEU A 405 -14.89 -15.08 -17.63
C LEU A 405 -13.46 -14.61 -17.52
N SER A 406 -12.90 -14.66 -16.33
CA SER A 406 -11.51 -14.23 -16.07
C SER A 406 -10.70 -15.32 -15.39
N SER A 407 -9.39 -15.17 -15.43
CA SER A 407 -8.44 -15.91 -14.62
C SER A 407 -7.28 -14.97 -14.25
N TYR A 408 -6.50 -15.31 -13.24
CA TYR A 408 -5.35 -14.50 -12.80
C TYR A 408 -4.36 -14.17 -13.92
N THR A 409 -4.32 -14.92 -15.01
CA THR A 409 -3.46 -14.65 -16.18
C THR A 409 -4.04 -13.65 -17.17
N SER A 410 -5.34 -13.34 -17.07
CA SER A 410 -6.05 -12.48 -18.01
C SER A 410 -6.55 -11.16 -17.41
N LEU A 411 -6.87 -11.17 -16.12
CA LEU A 411 -7.37 -10.03 -15.36
C LEU A 411 -6.84 -10.15 -13.93
N HIS A 412 -6.45 -9.05 -13.34
CA HIS A 412 -6.08 -9.03 -11.93
C HIS A 412 -7.22 -9.55 -11.05
N THR A 413 -6.90 -10.36 -10.06
CA THR A 413 -7.90 -10.98 -9.17
C THR A 413 -8.52 -9.96 -8.21
N GLY A 414 -9.62 -10.34 -7.56
CA GLY A 414 -10.32 -9.48 -6.60
C GLY A 414 -11.15 -8.40 -7.30
N ILE A 415 -12.27 -8.82 -7.88
CA ILE A 415 -13.17 -7.94 -8.64
C ILE A 415 -14.11 -7.23 -7.66
N ASN A 416 -14.13 -5.89 -7.67
CA ASN A 416 -14.94 -5.09 -6.75
C ASN A 416 -16.00 -4.24 -7.46
N ALA A 417 -15.76 -3.84 -8.70
CA ALA A 417 -16.65 -2.96 -9.44
C ALA A 417 -16.73 -3.33 -10.92
N MET A 418 -17.89 -3.11 -11.52
CA MET A 418 -18.11 -3.34 -12.93
C MET A 418 -19.14 -2.32 -13.45
N ALA A 419 -18.83 -1.65 -14.55
CA ALA A 419 -19.73 -0.71 -15.19
C ALA A 419 -19.73 -0.89 -16.70
N PHE A 420 -20.94 -0.92 -17.29
CA PHE A 420 -21.13 -0.98 -18.72
C PHE A 420 -21.08 0.40 -19.35
N TYR A 421 -20.58 0.52 -20.58
CA TYR A 421 -20.66 1.73 -21.34
C TYR A 421 -22.12 2.19 -21.51
N PRO A 422 -22.38 3.50 -21.44
CA PRO A 422 -23.70 4.03 -21.71
C PRO A 422 -24.16 3.68 -23.13
N LYS A 423 -25.48 3.49 -23.31
CA LYS A 423 -26.10 3.06 -24.55
C LYS A 423 -25.75 3.93 -25.76
N ASP A 424 -25.57 5.23 -25.55
CA ASP A 424 -25.31 6.25 -26.57
C ASP A 424 -23.81 6.61 -26.68
N HIS A 425 -22.90 5.73 -26.22
CA HIS A 425 -21.46 5.95 -26.32
C HIS A 425 -21.04 6.18 -27.79
N PRO A 426 -20.22 7.23 -28.12
CA PRO A 426 -19.88 7.60 -29.50
C PRO A 426 -19.15 6.51 -30.28
N LEU A 427 -18.51 5.57 -29.62
CA LEU A 427 -17.85 4.44 -30.29
C LEU A 427 -18.82 3.36 -30.71
N GLY A 428 -20.13 3.47 -30.37
CA GLY A 428 -21.18 2.53 -30.79
C GLY A 428 -21.00 1.11 -30.27
N GLU A 429 -20.02 0.86 -29.47
CA GLU A 429 -19.66 -0.47 -28.94
C GLU A 429 -20.24 -0.66 -27.55
N ARG A 430 -21.40 -1.34 -27.48
CA ARG A 430 -22.06 -1.72 -26.23
C ARG A 430 -21.32 -2.83 -25.46
N ASP A 431 -20.27 -3.36 -26.06
CA ASP A 431 -19.54 -4.52 -25.56
C ASP A 431 -18.26 -4.16 -24.80
N VAL A 432 -18.09 -2.90 -24.39
CA VAL A 432 -16.98 -2.46 -23.55
C VAL A 432 -17.45 -2.24 -22.12
N ILE A 433 -16.67 -2.73 -21.18
CA ILE A 433 -16.99 -2.73 -19.76
C ILE A 433 -15.74 -2.26 -19.01
N TYR A 434 -15.88 -1.35 -18.06
CA TYR A 434 -14.83 -1.12 -17.07
C TYR A 434 -14.98 -2.08 -15.90
N ILE A 435 -13.85 -2.60 -15.44
CA ILE A 435 -13.77 -3.53 -14.30
C ILE A 435 -12.73 -3.01 -13.32
N GLY A 436 -13.16 -2.76 -12.09
CA GLY A 436 -12.33 -2.40 -10.95
C GLY A 436 -11.91 -3.64 -10.18
N THR A 437 -10.61 -3.75 -9.92
CA THR A 437 -10.00 -4.90 -9.24
C THR A 437 -9.14 -4.46 -8.06
N ASP A 438 -8.59 -5.41 -7.29
CA ASP A 438 -7.59 -5.11 -6.24
C ASP A 438 -6.29 -4.56 -6.83
N GLY A 439 -6.01 -4.78 -8.12
CA GLY A 439 -4.86 -4.29 -8.87
C GLY A 439 -5.17 -3.13 -9.84
N GLY A 440 -6.30 -2.46 -9.68
CA GLY A 440 -6.65 -1.26 -10.44
C GLY A 440 -7.80 -1.42 -11.41
N ILE A 441 -7.75 -0.66 -12.50
CA ILE A 441 -8.82 -0.52 -13.49
C ILE A 441 -8.46 -1.17 -14.82
N TYR A 442 -9.39 -1.94 -15.36
CA TYR A 442 -9.26 -2.64 -16.63
C TYR A 442 -10.47 -2.35 -17.54
N LYS A 443 -10.22 -2.43 -18.82
CA LYS A 443 -11.26 -2.46 -19.87
C LYS A 443 -11.44 -3.88 -20.36
N ALA A 444 -12.65 -4.39 -20.33
CA ALA A 444 -13.02 -5.62 -20.99
C ALA A 444 -13.72 -5.32 -22.30
N VAL A 445 -13.29 -5.97 -23.37
CA VAL A 445 -13.93 -5.92 -24.69
C VAL A 445 -14.50 -7.30 -24.97
N LYS A 446 -15.79 -7.34 -25.33
CA LYS A 446 -16.47 -8.57 -25.66
C LYS A 446 -16.14 -8.99 -27.08
N GLU A 447 -15.31 -9.99 -27.23
CA GLU A 447 -14.91 -10.54 -28.53
C GLU A 447 -16.00 -11.47 -29.12
N ASP A 448 -16.67 -12.22 -28.22
CA ASP A 448 -17.82 -13.05 -28.57
C ASP A 448 -18.78 -13.23 -27.36
N ALA A 449 -19.73 -14.14 -27.45
CA ALA A 449 -20.73 -14.35 -26.40
C ALA A 449 -20.16 -14.85 -25.06
N THR A 450 -18.94 -15.38 -25.05
CA THR A 450 -18.35 -16.08 -23.91
C THR A 450 -16.91 -15.67 -23.61
N TYR A 451 -16.30 -14.85 -24.47
CA TYR A 451 -14.91 -14.45 -24.35
C TYR A 451 -14.76 -12.92 -24.22
N LEU A 452 -14.10 -12.51 -23.16
CA LEU A 452 -13.68 -11.12 -22.92
C LEU A 452 -12.16 -11.01 -23.05
N SER A 453 -11.71 -9.97 -23.78
CA SER A 453 -10.32 -9.54 -23.73
C SER A 453 -10.18 -8.38 -22.74
N PHE A 454 -9.09 -8.38 -21.95
CA PHE A 454 -8.88 -7.38 -20.90
C PHE A 454 -7.66 -6.51 -21.24
N VAL A 455 -7.80 -5.21 -21.03
CA VAL A 455 -6.75 -4.22 -21.24
C VAL A 455 -6.53 -3.44 -19.95
N ASN A 456 -5.28 -3.37 -19.49
CA ASN A 456 -4.91 -2.54 -18.36
C ASN A 456 -5.07 -1.05 -18.71
N CYS A 457 -5.76 -0.30 -17.85
CA CYS A 457 -6.05 1.12 -17.99
C CYS A 457 -5.55 1.94 -16.79
N ASN A 458 -4.52 1.49 -16.08
CA ASN A 458 -4.08 2.12 -14.83
C ASN A 458 -3.25 3.40 -14.98
N ARG A 459 -2.99 3.86 -16.20
CA ARG A 459 -2.09 4.98 -16.41
C ARG A 459 -2.50 6.24 -15.64
N GLY A 460 -1.61 6.72 -14.78
CA GLY A 460 -1.87 7.87 -13.92
C GLY A 460 -2.77 7.57 -12.71
N TYR A 461 -3.21 6.33 -12.56
CA TYR A 461 -4.00 5.86 -11.42
C TYR A 461 -3.10 5.35 -10.31
N ILE A 462 -2.40 6.27 -9.63
CA ILE A 462 -1.42 5.97 -8.59
C ILE A 462 -2.15 5.72 -7.26
N THR A 463 -2.56 4.49 -7.04
CA THR A 463 -3.38 4.09 -5.89
C THR A 463 -2.90 2.80 -5.22
N THR A 464 -1.68 2.34 -5.55
CA THR A 464 -1.12 1.11 -4.99
C THR A 464 -0.90 1.21 -3.49
N ARG A 465 -1.16 0.10 -2.80
CA ARG A 465 -0.96 -0.08 -1.35
C ARG A 465 0.44 -0.63 -1.10
N CYS A 466 1.38 0.25 -0.76
CA CYS A 466 2.78 -0.12 -0.56
C CYS A 466 3.06 -0.41 0.91
N LEU A 467 3.69 -1.56 1.17
CA LEU A 467 4.02 -2.06 2.51
C LEU A 467 5.48 -1.81 2.89
N ALA A 468 6.35 -1.65 1.90
CA ALA A 468 7.77 -1.46 2.10
C ALA A 468 8.39 -0.68 0.94
N VAL A 469 9.52 -0.02 1.20
CA VAL A 469 10.32 0.70 0.23
C VAL A 469 11.80 0.44 0.45
N ALA A 470 12.56 0.27 -0.65
CA ALA A 470 14.01 0.16 -0.62
C ALA A 470 14.64 1.06 -1.68
N PRO A 471 15.32 2.14 -1.27
CA PRO A 471 16.06 2.99 -2.20
C PRO A 471 17.33 2.31 -2.71
N SER A 472 17.69 2.59 -3.96
CA SER A 472 19.02 2.31 -4.50
C SER A 472 19.96 3.52 -4.30
N GLY A 473 21.17 3.48 -4.87
CA GLY A 473 22.06 4.65 -4.95
C GLY A 473 21.63 5.71 -5.96
N LYS A 474 20.53 5.51 -6.70
CA LYS A 474 19.99 6.46 -7.67
C LYS A 474 18.67 7.05 -7.18
N ASN A 475 18.56 8.37 -7.30
CA ASN A 475 17.39 9.15 -6.92
C ASN A 475 16.07 8.62 -7.51
N THR A 476 16.13 8.15 -8.77
CA THR A 476 14.95 7.73 -9.53
C THR A 476 14.66 6.22 -9.45
N ARG A 477 15.53 5.44 -8.79
CA ARG A 477 15.39 3.98 -8.72
C ARG A 477 15.00 3.52 -7.32
N VAL A 478 13.86 2.84 -7.21
CA VAL A 478 13.33 2.33 -5.95
C VAL A 478 12.64 0.98 -6.14
N VAL A 479 12.71 0.15 -5.13
CA VAL A 479 11.92 -1.09 -5.07
C VAL A 479 10.81 -0.90 -4.04
N GLY A 480 9.58 -1.26 -4.41
CA GLY A 480 8.43 -1.31 -3.52
C GLY A 480 7.99 -2.75 -3.27
N GLY A 481 7.69 -3.07 -2.01
CA GLY A 481 6.88 -4.22 -1.65
C GLY A 481 5.41 -3.80 -1.65
N ILE A 482 4.62 -4.32 -2.60
CA ILE A 482 3.26 -3.84 -2.87
C ILE A 482 2.26 -4.96 -2.61
N LEU A 483 1.15 -4.60 -1.98
CA LEU A 483 0.03 -5.48 -1.76
C LEU A 483 -0.63 -5.80 -3.10
N ASP A 484 -0.92 -7.07 -3.33
CA ASP A 484 -1.55 -7.63 -4.53
C ASP A 484 -0.72 -7.52 -5.83
N HIS A 485 0.45 -6.88 -5.80
CA HIS A 485 1.36 -6.73 -6.95
C HIS A 485 2.76 -7.31 -6.72
N GLY A 486 3.03 -7.84 -5.54
CA GLY A 486 4.35 -8.37 -5.23
C GLY A 486 5.43 -7.30 -5.12
N ALA A 487 6.66 -7.63 -5.53
CA ALA A 487 7.76 -6.68 -5.55
C ALA A 487 7.85 -5.97 -6.90
N VAL A 488 7.95 -4.65 -6.86
CA VAL A 488 7.96 -3.80 -8.05
C VAL A 488 9.18 -2.91 -8.06
N LEU A 489 9.92 -2.93 -9.16
CA LEU A 489 11.04 -2.04 -9.43
C LEU A 489 10.55 -0.84 -10.24
N ILE A 490 10.83 0.36 -9.77
CA ILE A 490 10.59 1.60 -10.49
C ILE A 490 11.96 2.19 -10.86
N GLU A 491 12.21 2.38 -12.15
CA GLU A 491 13.41 3.00 -12.71
C GLU A 491 13.00 4.17 -13.59
N GLY A 492 13.11 5.40 -13.15
CA GLY A 492 12.70 6.54 -13.96
C GLY A 492 13.53 7.80 -13.73
N GLN A 493 13.52 8.68 -14.75
CA GLN A 493 14.09 10.02 -14.67
C GLN A 493 13.01 11.01 -14.29
N ASP A 494 12.44 11.12 -13.22
CA ASP A 494 11.28 11.93 -12.84
C ASP A 494 9.95 11.31 -13.29
N GLY A 495 9.44 10.41 -12.45
CA GLY A 495 8.22 9.65 -12.72
C GLY A 495 6.97 10.46 -13.05
N LEU A 496 6.97 11.76 -12.81
CA LEU A 496 5.86 12.65 -13.13
C LEU A 496 5.95 13.29 -14.52
N ASN A 497 7.14 13.44 -15.10
CA ASN A 497 7.29 14.15 -16.37
C ASN A 497 6.69 13.42 -17.57
N ASN A 498 6.46 12.11 -17.46
CA ASN A 498 5.93 11.31 -18.56
C ASN A 498 4.41 11.10 -18.51
N MET A 499 3.78 11.43 -17.40
CA MET A 499 2.31 11.48 -17.33
C MET A 499 1.73 12.61 -18.20
N GLU A 500 2.52 13.65 -18.51
CA GLU A 500 2.07 14.80 -19.30
C GLU A 500 2.06 14.55 -20.81
N THR A 501 2.89 13.67 -21.33
CA THR A 501 3.06 13.50 -22.79
C THR A 501 2.08 12.55 -23.44
N GLY A 502 1.34 11.76 -22.70
CA GLY A 502 0.41 10.78 -23.27
C GLY A 502 1.09 9.63 -24.04
N GLU A 503 2.40 9.61 -24.15
CA GLU A 503 3.14 8.49 -24.74
C GLU A 503 3.12 7.27 -23.86
N LEU A 504 3.14 6.10 -24.44
CA LEU A 504 3.42 4.83 -23.75
C LEU A 504 4.72 5.02 -22.99
N LEU A 505 4.60 4.93 -21.67
CA LEU A 505 5.67 5.15 -20.75
C LEU A 505 6.90 4.36 -21.10
N TYR A 506 8.00 4.99 -20.79
CA TYR A 506 9.27 4.27 -20.81
C TYR A 506 9.10 3.01 -19.97
N PRO A 507 9.59 1.87 -20.44
CA PRO A 507 9.62 0.64 -19.66
C PRO A 507 10.22 0.82 -18.24
N GLU A 508 10.93 1.91 -18.06
CA GLU A 508 11.61 2.30 -16.82
C GLU A 508 10.70 2.86 -15.72
N LEU A 509 9.47 3.24 -16.06
CA LEU A 509 8.45 3.71 -15.08
C LEU A 509 7.35 2.69 -14.86
N THR A 510 7.25 1.74 -15.75
CA THR A 510 6.41 0.58 -15.51
C THR A 510 7.04 -0.17 -14.34
N GLY A 511 6.29 -0.36 -13.28
CA GLY A 511 6.65 -1.30 -12.28
C GLY A 511 6.89 -2.63 -12.97
N ALA A 512 8.13 -3.05 -13.10
CA ALA A 512 8.44 -4.36 -13.59
C ALA A 512 8.31 -5.32 -12.40
N HIS A 513 7.42 -6.28 -12.52
CA HIS A 513 7.34 -7.39 -11.57
C HIS A 513 8.63 -8.20 -11.62
N PHE A 514 9.08 -8.65 -10.45
CA PHE A 514 10.24 -9.54 -10.38
C PHE A 514 9.86 -10.95 -10.87
N GLY A 515 10.28 -11.29 -12.07
CA GLY A 515 10.17 -12.64 -12.61
C GLY A 515 8.73 -13.16 -12.75
N ALA A 516 8.56 -14.46 -12.54
CA ALA A 516 7.28 -15.16 -12.69
C ALA A 516 6.35 -15.05 -11.47
N PHE A 517 6.56 -14.10 -10.58
CA PHE A 517 5.61 -13.81 -9.51
C PHE A 517 4.50 -12.96 -10.12
N ASP A 518 3.48 -13.66 -10.55
CA ASP A 518 2.24 -13.09 -11.06
C ASP A 518 1.58 -12.18 -10.01
N ASP A 519 0.68 -11.35 -10.45
CA ASP A 519 -0.10 -10.34 -9.72
C ASP A 519 -0.85 -10.84 -8.45
N ALA A 520 -0.64 -12.09 -8.03
CA ALA A 520 -1.32 -12.70 -6.89
C ALA A 520 -0.50 -12.75 -5.60
N TYR A 521 0.76 -12.32 -5.63
CA TYR A 521 1.64 -12.40 -4.47
C TYR A 521 1.83 -11.04 -3.81
N ASN A 522 2.02 -11.06 -2.49
CA ASN A 522 2.30 -9.86 -1.70
C ASN A 522 3.79 -9.81 -1.36
N ALA A 523 4.42 -8.67 -1.53
CA ALA A 523 5.79 -8.47 -1.10
C ALA A 523 5.86 -7.67 0.21
N GLY A 524 6.80 -8.09 1.05
CA GLY A 524 7.12 -7.46 2.32
C GLY A 524 8.41 -6.62 2.25
N PRO A 525 9.21 -6.63 3.31
CA PRO A 525 10.46 -5.90 3.38
C PRO A 525 11.42 -6.25 2.24
N CYS A 526 12.08 -5.23 1.72
CA CYS A 526 13.04 -5.33 0.64
C CYS A 526 14.30 -4.51 0.95
N ALA A 527 15.40 -4.82 0.27
CA ALA A 527 16.65 -4.08 0.31
C ALA A 527 17.31 -4.06 -1.05
N VAL A 528 17.96 -2.95 -1.39
CA VAL A 528 18.76 -2.78 -2.62
C VAL A 528 20.17 -2.44 -2.21
N SER A 529 21.14 -3.16 -2.76
CA SER A 529 22.56 -2.85 -2.52
C SER A 529 22.98 -1.61 -3.28
N VAL A 530 23.70 -0.70 -2.62
CA VAL A 530 24.38 0.43 -3.26
C VAL A 530 25.72 -0.02 -3.86
N ILE A 531 26.38 -1.00 -3.25
CA ILE A 531 27.60 -1.61 -3.78
C ILE A 531 27.34 -2.25 -5.16
N GLN A 532 26.25 -3.00 -5.27
CA GLN A 532 25.79 -3.65 -6.50
C GLN A 532 24.33 -3.28 -6.78
N PRO A 533 24.06 -2.16 -7.47
CA PRO A 533 22.70 -1.62 -7.58
C PRO A 533 21.67 -2.52 -8.28
N LYS A 534 22.10 -3.60 -8.93
CA LYS A 534 21.22 -4.64 -9.48
C LYS A 534 20.93 -5.78 -8.51
N ALA A 535 21.68 -5.85 -7.39
CA ALA A 535 21.42 -6.82 -6.34
C ALA A 535 20.27 -6.33 -5.45
N ILE A 536 19.18 -7.08 -5.48
CA ILE A 536 17.97 -6.78 -4.73
C ILE A 536 17.60 -8.00 -3.89
N ILE A 537 17.24 -7.78 -2.65
CA ILE A 537 16.76 -8.77 -1.68
C ILE A 537 15.30 -8.43 -1.39
N ILE A 538 14.43 -9.42 -1.50
CA ILE A 538 12.99 -9.23 -1.30
C ILE A 538 12.39 -10.38 -0.50
N THR A 539 11.35 -10.06 0.26
CA THR A 539 10.49 -11.06 0.88
C THR A 539 9.14 -11.09 0.17
N ILE A 540 8.69 -12.28 -0.22
CA ILE A 540 7.43 -12.49 -0.92
C ILE A 540 6.65 -13.55 -0.16
N ASN A 541 5.35 -13.39 -0.04
CA ASN A 541 4.49 -14.41 0.55
C ASN A 541 4.08 -15.43 -0.51
N ASP A 542 4.24 -16.72 -0.19
CA ASP A 542 3.77 -17.80 -1.05
C ASP A 542 2.24 -18.01 -0.95
N GLU A 543 1.71 -18.94 -1.75
CA GLU A 543 0.28 -19.28 -1.77
C GLU A 543 -0.28 -19.74 -0.41
N ASP A 544 0.58 -20.24 0.48
CA ASP A 544 0.23 -20.59 1.86
C ASP A 544 0.28 -19.39 2.82
N GLY A 545 0.59 -18.18 2.34
CA GLY A 545 0.79 -16.96 3.13
C GLY A 545 2.09 -16.96 3.94
N LYS A 546 3.07 -17.79 3.57
CA LYS A 546 4.37 -17.83 4.25
C LYS A 546 5.35 -16.90 3.57
N GLY A 547 6.02 -16.07 4.34
CA GLY A 547 7.10 -15.23 3.85
C GLY A 547 8.28 -16.06 3.34
N ARG A 548 8.75 -15.78 2.13
CA ARG A 548 9.91 -16.38 1.48
C ARG A 548 10.93 -15.31 1.13
N LEU A 549 12.20 -15.65 1.25
CA LEU A 549 13.30 -14.75 0.94
C LEU A 549 13.86 -15.05 -0.45
N HIS A 550 13.97 -14.03 -1.28
CA HIS A 550 14.52 -14.10 -2.63
C HIS A 550 15.60 -13.05 -2.84
N ARG A 551 16.50 -13.26 -3.79
CA ARG A 551 17.44 -12.26 -4.27
C ARG A 551 17.63 -12.33 -5.78
N THR A 552 18.08 -11.23 -6.38
CA THR A 552 18.43 -11.11 -7.79
C THR A 552 19.76 -10.35 -7.96
N GLU A 553 20.54 -10.68 -9.00
CA GLU A 553 21.78 -9.97 -9.35
C GLU A 553 21.64 -9.09 -10.59
N ASP A 554 20.55 -9.20 -11.32
CA ASP A 554 20.32 -8.58 -12.63
C ASP A 554 19.18 -7.55 -12.64
N GLY A 555 18.73 -7.14 -11.48
CA GLY A 555 17.68 -6.13 -11.33
C GLY A 555 16.27 -6.69 -11.44
N GLY A 556 16.08 -7.99 -11.19
CA GLY A 556 14.76 -8.62 -11.13
C GLY A 556 14.38 -9.41 -12.38
N LEU A 557 15.28 -9.53 -13.37
CA LEU A 557 15.04 -10.38 -14.54
C LEU A 557 15.05 -11.87 -14.17
N ASN A 558 15.95 -12.26 -13.26
CA ASN A 558 16.03 -13.58 -12.69
C ASN A 558 16.22 -13.48 -11.16
N TYR A 559 15.78 -14.48 -10.42
CA TYR A 559 15.97 -14.53 -8.98
C TYR A 559 16.45 -15.90 -8.52
N ASP A 560 17.26 -15.88 -7.45
CA ASP A 560 17.82 -17.06 -6.83
C ASP A 560 17.14 -17.33 -5.49
N PHE A 561 16.33 -18.37 -5.46
CA PHE A 561 15.73 -18.90 -4.23
C PHE A 561 16.48 -20.15 -3.75
N ALA A 562 16.74 -21.07 -4.67
CA ALA A 562 17.22 -22.41 -4.33
C ALA A 562 18.59 -22.42 -3.67
N ASN A 563 19.52 -21.56 -4.14
CA ASN A 563 20.86 -21.46 -3.55
C ASN A 563 20.91 -20.49 -2.38
N PHE A 564 20.06 -19.48 -2.38
CA PHE A 564 20.04 -18.44 -1.35
C PHE A 564 19.53 -18.97 -0.01
N ALA A 565 18.55 -19.85 -0.03
CA ALA A 565 17.92 -20.36 1.16
C ALA A 565 18.22 -21.84 1.49
N ALA A 566 19.07 -22.49 0.68
CA ALA A 566 19.26 -23.95 0.72
C ALA A 566 19.71 -24.53 2.09
N ASN A 567 20.36 -23.73 2.91
CA ASN A 567 20.86 -24.17 4.22
C ASN A 567 20.00 -23.69 5.41
N LEU A 568 18.86 -23.07 5.12
CA LEU A 568 17.92 -22.63 6.14
C LEU A 568 16.77 -23.65 6.26
N ASN A 569 16.60 -24.24 7.44
CA ASN A 569 15.50 -25.15 7.79
C ASN A 569 15.37 -26.44 6.97
N ASP A 570 16.33 -27.39 7.06
CA ASP A 570 16.18 -28.77 6.61
C ASP A 570 15.66 -28.97 5.17
N GLY A 571 15.90 -28.01 4.28
CA GLY A 571 15.59 -28.12 2.85
C GLY A 571 14.39 -27.30 2.34
N ASP A 572 13.57 -26.70 3.23
CA ASP A 572 12.40 -25.92 2.82
C ASP A 572 12.66 -24.39 2.75
N GLY A 573 13.89 -23.94 3.02
CA GLY A 573 14.26 -22.53 3.09
C GLY A 573 13.69 -21.79 4.31
N PRO A 574 14.04 -20.52 4.55
CA PRO A 574 13.46 -19.74 5.61
C PRO A 574 11.97 -19.56 5.35
N SER A 575 11.14 -20.09 6.21
CA SER A 575 9.71 -19.84 6.18
C SER A 575 9.31 -19.04 7.40
N TYR A 576 8.58 -18.01 7.21
CA TYR A 576 8.04 -17.19 8.26
C TYR A 576 6.51 -17.29 8.23
N SER A 577 5.91 -17.72 9.33
CA SER A 577 4.45 -17.88 9.40
C SER A 577 3.68 -16.58 9.63
N GLY A 578 4.39 -15.45 9.64
CA GLY A 578 3.82 -14.11 9.66
C GLY A 578 3.83 -13.52 8.26
N TYR A 579 2.91 -12.60 7.99
CA TYR A 579 2.78 -11.97 6.69
C TYR A 579 4.03 -11.19 6.25
N ARG A 580 4.69 -10.51 7.16
CA ARG A 580 5.89 -9.71 6.89
C ARG A 580 7.10 -10.36 7.54
N MET A 581 7.92 -11.06 6.75
CA MET A 581 9.20 -11.59 7.22
C MET A 581 10.18 -10.42 7.48
N PRO A 582 10.59 -10.17 8.73
CA PRO A 582 11.55 -9.10 8.99
C PRO A 582 12.93 -9.43 8.43
N ILE A 583 13.55 -8.46 7.76
CA ILE A 583 14.94 -8.50 7.33
C ILE A 583 15.68 -7.24 7.77
N ALA A 584 16.98 -7.32 7.93
CA ALA A 584 17.87 -6.17 8.02
C ALA A 584 19.08 -6.37 7.12
N TYR A 585 19.38 -5.36 6.31
CA TYR A 585 20.55 -5.34 5.43
C TYR A 585 21.44 -4.15 5.79
N TRP A 586 22.73 -4.40 5.87
CA TRP A 586 23.76 -3.40 6.15
C TRP A 586 24.90 -3.59 5.16
N GLU A 587 25.46 -2.49 4.68
CA GLU A 587 26.63 -2.49 3.80
C GLU A 587 27.53 -1.29 4.10
N CYS A 588 28.83 -1.47 3.85
CA CYS A 588 29.85 -0.46 4.05
C CYS A 588 30.93 -0.56 2.97
N PHE A 589 31.38 0.59 2.43
CA PHE A 589 32.42 0.68 1.43
C PHE A 589 33.84 0.75 2.02
N ASP A 590 33.94 1.09 3.31
CA ASP A 590 35.23 1.26 4.01
C ASP A 590 35.10 0.74 5.46
N ASP A 591 34.94 -0.58 5.57
CA ASP A 591 34.84 -1.26 6.85
C ASP A 591 36.24 -1.57 7.41
N ASP A 592 36.68 -0.80 8.37
CA ASP A 592 37.96 -1.01 9.07
C ASP A 592 38.07 -2.37 9.76
N TYR A 593 36.93 -3.02 10.04
CA TYR A 593 36.84 -4.33 10.69
C TYR A 593 36.63 -5.48 9.69
N SER A 594 36.65 -5.20 8.38
CA SER A 594 36.52 -6.24 7.38
C SER A 594 37.64 -7.26 7.50
N VAL A 595 37.26 -8.52 7.53
CA VAL A 595 38.15 -9.67 7.51
C VAL A 595 38.17 -10.37 6.15
N ASN A 596 37.48 -9.79 5.18
CA ASN A 596 37.47 -10.28 3.82
C ASN A 596 38.82 -9.97 3.14
N TYR A 597 39.29 -10.91 2.35
CA TYR A 597 40.53 -10.76 1.57
C TYR A 597 40.31 -11.23 0.16
N VAL A 598 40.87 -10.48 -0.78
CA VAL A 598 40.86 -10.80 -2.22
C VAL A 598 42.27 -10.89 -2.77
N TRP A 599 42.52 -11.79 -3.74
CA TRP A 599 43.79 -11.88 -4.39
C TRP A 599 43.86 -10.83 -5.50
N PHE A 600 44.79 -9.86 -5.32
CA PHE A 600 45.24 -9.02 -6.43
C PHE A 600 46.36 -9.72 -7.17
N LYS A 601 46.20 -9.88 -8.48
CA LYS A 601 47.24 -10.40 -9.38
C LYS A 601 47.60 -9.29 -10.31
N CYS A 602 48.89 -8.95 -10.41
CA CYS A 602 49.36 -7.91 -11.31
C CYS A 602 49.11 -8.27 -12.78
N LYS A 603 48.70 -7.29 -13.56
CA LYS A 603 48.41 -7.39 -15.01
C LYS A 603 49.40 -6.58 -15.83
N MET A 604 50.33 -5.93 -15.18
CA MET A 604 51.52 -5.21 -15.68
C MET A 604 52.49 -5.07 -14.51
N ASP A 605 53.78 -4.77 -14.79
CA ASP A 605 54.72 -4.48 -13.74
C ASP A 605 54.29 -3.30 -12.89
N GLN A 606 54.40 -3.45 -11.55
CA GLN A 606 54.07 -2.44 -10.56
C GLN A 606 55.27 -2.17 -9.66
N GLN A 607 55.43 -0.91 -9.24
CA GLN A 607 56.49 -0.55 -8.28
C GLN A 607 55.89 -0.41 -6.86
N ALA A 608 56.71 -0.65 -5.88
CA ALA A 608 56.31 -0.37 -4.50
C ALA A 608 55.85 1.10 -4.33
N GLY A 609 54.63 1.30 -3.80
CA GLY A 609 53.98 2.62 -3.69
C GLY A 609 52.99 2.96 -4.80
N ASP A 610 52.94 2.15 -5.88
CA ASP A 610 51.92 2.33 -6.91
C ASP A 610 50.53 2.06 -6.34
N THR A 611 49.54 2.85 -6.78
CA THR A 611 48.13 2.62 -6.45
C THR A 611 47.49 1.83 -7.57
N VAL A 612 46.93 0.67 -7.24
CA VAL A 612 46.22 -0.20 -8.16
C VAL A 612 44.78 -0.37 -7.74
N GLN A 613 43.90 -0.68 -8.70
CA GLN A 613 42.52 -1.02 -8.41
C GLN A 613 42.36 -2.52 -8.22
N VAL A 614 41.72 -2.90 -7.12
CA VAL A 614 41.39 -4.28 -6.77
C VAL A 614 39.87 -4.42 -6.77
N LEU A 615 39.38 -5.53 -7.29
CA LEU A 615 37.93 -5.82 -7.27
C LEU A 615 37.54 -6.51 -5.96
N SER A 616 36.59 -5.94 -5.27
CA SER A 616 35.97 -6.57 -4.12
C SER A 616 35.23 -7.86 -4.50
N ASP A 617 35.17 -8.81 -3.59
CA ASP A 617 34.27 -9.96 -3.70
C ASP A 617 32.81 -9.57 -3.51
N ASN A 618 32.54 -8.46 -2.84
CA ASN A 618 31.21 -7.89 -2.70
C ASN A 618 30.90 -6.99 -3.92
N GLY A 619 30.02 -7.46 -4.80
CA GLY A 619 29.55 -6.70 -5.96
C GLY A 619 30.58 -6.37 -7.03
N LYS A 620 31.81 -6.92 -6.93
CA LYS A 620 32.92 -6.62 -7.88
C LYS A 620 33.23 -5.12 -7.98
N TYR A 621 32.92 -4.34 -6.93
CA TYR A 621 33.22 -2.91 -6.89
C TYR A 621 34.74 -2.67 -6.73
N PRO A 622 35.38 -1.73 -7.48
CA PRO A 622 36.82 -1.48 -7.40
C PRO A 622 37.17 -0.58 -6.22
N PHE A 623 38.20 -0.96 -5.49
CA PHE A 623 38.80 -0.14 -4.44
C PHE A 623 40.32 0.05 -4.69
N ASP A 624 40.90 1.11 -4.16
CA ASP A 624 42.29 1.44 -4.33
C ASP A 624 43.18 0.71 -3.32
N TYR A 625 44.28 0.16 -3.80
CA TYR A 625 45.27 -0.53 -2.97
C TYR A 625 46.68 -0.03 -3.32
N VAL A 626 47.49 0.28 -2.31
CA VAL A 626 48.89 0.68 -2.50
C VAL A 626 49.77 -0.56 -2.43
N VAL A 627 50.48 -0.83 -3.51
CA VAL A 627 51.35 -2.01 -3.64
C VAL A 627 52.55 -1.85 -2.69
N PRO A 628 52.80 -2.81 -1.76
CA PRO A 628 53.85 -2.67 -0.75
C PRO A 628 55.27 -3.06 -1.24
N PHE A 629 55.37 -3.74 -2.38
CA PHE A 629 56.62 -4.19 -3.00
C PHE A 629 56.48 -4.24 -4.53
N ASP A 630 57.64 -4.28 -5.25
CA ASP A 630 57.61 -4.41 -6.70
C ASP A 630 56.99 -5.73 -7.12
N MET A 631 56.07 -5.69 -8.08
CA MET A 631 55.36 -6.87 -8.61
C MET A 631 55.62 -7.01 -10.09
N HIS A 632 55.95 -8.23 -10.50
CA HIS A 632 56.30 -8.54 -11.89
C HIS A 632 55.14 -9.26 -12.60
N TYR A 633 54.84 -8.81 -13.82
CA TYR A 633 53.91 -9.45 -14.74
C TYR A 633 54.63 -10.35 -15.71
N ASP A 634 54.39 -11.66 -15.64
CA ASP A 634 54.95 -12.63 -16.56
C ASP A 634 54.17 -12.64 -17.87
N THR A 635 54.73 -12.00 -18.91
CA THR A 635 54.09 -11.90 -20.23
C THR A 635 54.05 -13.22 -21.00
N VAL A 636 54.89 -14.21 -20.59
CA VAL A 636 54.95 -15.54 -21.22
C VAL A 636 53.95 -16.49 -20.57
N SER A 637 53.80 -16.37 -19.28
CA SER A 637 52.91 -17.22 -18.47
C SER A 637 52.16 -16.36 -17.45
N PRO A 638 51.10 -15.66 -17.85
CA PRO A 638 50.37 -14.75 -16.99
C PRO A 638 49.88 -15.37 -15.67
N LEU A 639 49.73 -16.70 -15.62
CA LEU A 639 49.41 -17.45 -14.41
C LEU A 639 50.51 -17.41 -13.35
N HIS A 640 51.73 -17.12 -13.72
CA HIS A 640 52.88 -17.02 -12.82
C HIS A 640 53.22 -15.58 -12.39
N SER A 641 52.44 -14.58 -12.86
CA SER A 641 52.59 -13.19 -12.41
C SER A 641 52.44 -13.10 -10.92
N ASP A 642 53.09 -12.13 -10.30
CA ASP A 642 53.02 -11.89 -8.85
C ASP A 642 51.60 -11.58 -8.39
N SER A 643 51.28 -12.05 -7.20
CA SER A 643 49.99 -11.80 -6.57
C SER A 643 50.18 -11.51 -5.09
N VAL A 644 49.26 -10.70 -4.56
CA VAL A 644 49.22 -10.34 -3.15
C VAL A 644 47.80 -10.48 -2.60
N LEU A 645 47.67 -10.96 -1.38
CA LEU A 645 46.40 -11.04 -0.67
C LEU A 645 46.09 -9.67 -0.06
N VAL A 646 45.03 -9.05 -0.49
CA VAL A 646 44.62 -7.69 -0.12
C VAL A 646 43.39 -7.76 0.74
N ARG A 647 43.35 -6.99 1.83
CA ARG A 647 42.13 -6.84 2.64
C ARG A 647 41.06 -6.11 1.80
N ASP A 648 39.90 -6.71 1.70
CA ASP A 648 38.73 -6.13 1.04
C ASP A 648 37.96 -5.25 2.02
N PRO A 649 37.88 -3.91 1.83
CA PRO A 649 37.24 -3.02 2.75
C PRO A 649 35.70 -3.05 2.64
N LEU A 650 35.16 -3.68 1.61
CA LEU A 650 33.71 -3.74 1.42
C LEU A 650 33.12 -4.90 2.20
N SER A 651 32.11 -4.56 2.98
CA SER A 651 31.40 -5.53 3.82
C SER A 651 29.89 -5.44 3.63
N THR A 652 29.21 -6.59 3.73
CA THR A 652 27.75 -6.68 3.75
C THR A 652 27.30 -7.64 4.85
N LYS A 653 26.14 -7.34 5.44
CA LYS A 653 25.50 -8.16 6.46
C LYS A 653 24.02 -8.25 6.16
N LEU A 654 23.46 -9.44 6.18
CA LEU A 654 22.03 -9.68 6.03
C LEU A 654 21.54 -10.54 7.18
N VAL A 655 20.44 -10.12 7.78
CA VAL A 655 19.74 -10.86 8.83
C VAL A 655 18.31 -11.12 8.41
N VAL A 656 17.81 -12.29 8.74
CA VAL A 656 16.42 -12.69 8.50
C VAL A 656 15.87 -13.43 9.72
N ALA A 657 14.60 -13.22 10.02
CA ALA A 657 13.87 -14.01 11.00
C ALA A 657 13.18 -15.20 10.31
N SER A 658 13.31 -16.38 10.92
CA SER A 658 12.62 -17.60 10.50
C SER A 658 11.87 -18.20 11.67
N LYS A 659 10.79 -18.91 11.44
CA LYS A 659 10.02 -19.55 12.50
C LYS A 659 10.23 -21.06 12.48
N LYS A 660 10.62 -21.60 13.64
CA LYS A 660 10.71 -23.05 13.86
C LYS A 660 9.90 -23.43 15.09
N ASN A 661 8.86 -24.23 14.91
CA ASN A 661 7.88 -24.56 15.95
C ASN A 661 7.22 -23.29 16.53
N ASN A 662 7.43 -23.02 17.83
CA ASN A 662 6.93 -21.81 18.50
C ASN A 662 7.98 -20.73 18.71
N ASP A 663 9.25 -21.04 18.39
CA ASP A 663 10.36 -20.12 18.54
C ASP A 663 10.70 -19.44 17.22
N HIS A 664 11.34 -18.28 17.31
CA HIS A 664 11.84 -17.53 16.16
C HIS A 664 13.36 -17.61 16.14
N GLU A 665 13.90 -18.13 15.06
CA GLU A 665 15.34 -18.25 14.82
C GLU A 665 15.80 -17.06 13.99
N ILE A 666 16.90 -16.42 14.41
CA ILE A 666 17.51 -15.29 13.74
C ILE A 666 18.75 -15.79 13.02
N TYR A 667 18.76 -15.68 11.71
CA TYR A 667 19.83 -16.09 10.83
C TYR A 667 20.58 -14.89 10.27
N TYR A 668 21.89 -15.06 10.12
CA TYR A 668 22.85 -14.06 9.70
C TYR A 668 23.74 -14.60 8.60
N THR A 669 24.05 -13.77 7.59
CA THR A 669 25.03 -14.09 6.54
C THR A 669 25.84 -12.87 6.13
N LEU A 670 27.07 -13.09 5.69
CA LEU A 670 27.96 -12.12 5.05
C LEU A 670 27.90 -12.21 3.51
N ASP A 671 27.19 -13.19 2.98
CA ASP A 671 27.12 -13.52 1.55
C ASP A 671 25.85 -12.99 0.86
N GLY A 672 25.15 -12.02 1.46
CA GLY A 672 23.86 -11.53 0.96
C GLY A 672 23.85 -11.16 -0.52
N ILE A 673 24.91 -10.52 -1.02
CA ILE A 673 25.07 -10.11 -2.42
C ILE A 673 26.22 -10.85 -3.16
N ARG A 674 26.70 -11.98 -2.64
CA ARG A 674 27.67 -12.84 -3.31
C ARG A 674 26.94 -13.92 -4.10
N PHE A 675 26.88 -13.75 -5.42
CA PHE A 675 26.17 -14.66 -6.34
C PHE A 675 27.06 -15.77 -6.91
N ASP A 676 28.37 -15.69 -6.67
CA ASP A 676 29.38 -16.64 -7.15
C ASP A 676 29.57 -17.88 -6.25
N ARG A 677 28.79 -17.97 -5.16
CA ARG A 677 28.86 -19.05 -4.18
C ARG A 677 27.51 -19.37 -3.56
N THR A 678 27.44 -20.57 -2.93
CA THR A 678 26.31 -20.90 -2.03
C THR A 678 26.43 -20.05 -0.77
N VAL A 679 25.30 -19.44 -0.36
CA VAL A 679 25.25 -18.61 0.83
C VAL A 679 25.36 -19.45 2.10
N GLU A 680 26.25 -19.05 2.99
CA GLU A 680 26.36 -19.65 4.32
C GLU A 680 25.53 -18.84 5.32
N TRP A 681 24.59 -19.51 5.97
CA TRP A 681 23.73 -18.92 6.99
C TRP A 681 24.09 -19.45 8.38
N TYR A 682 24.17 -18.54 9.32
CA TYR A 682 24.47 -18.84 10.73
C TYR A 682 23.32 -18.43 11.62
N LYS A 683 22.86 -19.34 12.49
CA LYS A 683 21.88 -19.01 13.51
C LYS A 683 22.56 -18.25 14.64
N ILE A 684 22.22 -16.98 14.83
CA ILE A 684 22.82 -16.10 15.84
C ILE A 684 21.95 -15.90 17.09
N ALA A 685 20.67 -16.23 17.03
CA ALA A 685 19.77 -16.18 18.18
C ALA A 685 18.56 -17.09 17.99
N THR A 686 17.96 -17.45 19.11
CA THR A 686 16.59 -17.99 19.19
C THR A 686 15.82 -17.12 20.17
N ILE A 687 14.71 -16.52 19.75
CA ILE A 687 13.88 -15.63 20.55
C ILE A 687 12.45 -16.16 20.65
N SER A 688 11.82 -16.00 21.82
CA SER A 688 10.46 -16.47 22.06
C SER A 688 9.40 -15.47 21.58
N ALA A 689 9.74 -14.18 21.54
CA ALA A 689 8.83 -13.14 21.09
C ALA A 689 8.82 -13.07 19.55
N TYR A 690 7.64 -12.72 18.98
CA TYR A 690 7.44 -12.55 17.57
C TYR A 690 8.20 -11.31 17.04
N PRO A 691 9.21 -11.46 16.14
CA PRO A 691 9.95 -10.33 15.60
C PRO A 691 9.10 -9.58 14.56
N THR A 692 9.06 -8.26 14.66
CA THR A 692 8.24 -7.37 13.80
C THR A 692 9.07 -6.51 12.86
N CYS A 693 10.22 -6.04 13.34
CA CYS A 693 11.14 -5.19 12.60
C CYS A 693 12.57 -5.39 13.07
N MET A 694 13.55 -5.04 12.25
CA MET A 694 14.97 -5.12 12.58
C MET A 694 15.74 -3.94 12.01
N THR A 695 16.77 -3.48 12.72
CA THR A 695 17.72 -2.47 12.25
C THR A 695 19.11 -2.71 12.80
N PHE A 696 20.13 -2.48 11.97
CA PHE A 696 21.51 -2.42 12.43
C PHE A 696 21.82 -1.06 13.06
N SER A 697 22.74 -1.03 14.02
CA SER A 697 23.47 0.19 14.32
C SER A 697 24.29 0.64 13.11
N ALA A 698 24.56 1.94 13.00
CA ALA A 698 25.25 2.51 11.83
C ALA A 698 26.61 1.83 11.57
N ASP A 699 27.28 1.41 12.61
CA ASP A 699 28.56 0.73 12.54
C ASP A 699 28.47 -0.79 12.26
N GLY A 700 27.25 -1.33 12.13
CA GLY A 700 27.01 -2.74 11.85
C GLY A 700 27.43 -3.72 12.96
N ASP A 701 27.72 -3.23 14.18
CA ASP A 701 28.14 -4.08 15.30
C ASP A 701 26.97 -4.60 16.15
N ASN A 702 25.84 -3.90 16.14
CA ASN A 702 24.66 -4.27 16.88
C ASN A 702 23.44 -4.38 15.94
N LEU A 703 22.61 -5.39 16.19
CA LEU A 703 21.30 -5.55 15.60
C LEU A 703 20.23 -5.36 16.67
N PHE A 704 19.27 -4.50 16.41
CA PHE A 704 18.08 -4.35 17.23
C PHE A 704 16.90 -5.02 16.55
N ILE A 705 16.11 -5.78 17.32
CA ILE A 705 14.94 -6.54 16.85
C ILE A 705 13.73 -6.10 17.67
N GLY A 706 12.75 -5.48 17.04
CA GLY A 706 11.47 -5.18 17.65
C GLY A 706 10.56 -6.40 17.67
N THR A 707 9.66 -6.46 18.65
CA THR A 707 8.78 -7.60 18.84
C THR A 707 7.30 -7.21 18.81
N GLY A 708 6.44 -8.20 18.64
CA GLY A 708 4.98 -8.05 18.73
C GLY A 708 4.45 -7.74 20.12
N SER A 709 5.35 -7.64 21.10
CA SER A 709 5.11 -7.25 22.49
C SER A 709 5.98 -6.03 22.85
N ASN A 710 5.86 -5.55 24.06
CA ASN A 710 6.58 -4.38 24.56
C ASN A 710 8.07 -4.63 24.86
N SER A 711 8.79 -5.31 23.97
CA SER A 711 10.22 -5.61 24.15
C SER A 711 11.00 -5.51 22.85
N ILE A 712 12.30 -5.32 22.99
CA ILE A 712 13.27 -5.41 21.89
C ILE A 712 14.40 -6.35 22.30
N TYR A 713 15.01 -7.00 21.31
CA TYR A 713 16.28 -7.71 21.50
C TYR A 713 17.42 -6.90 20.89
N ARG A 714 18.57 -6.93 21.54
CA ARG A 714 19.82 -6.45 20.98
C ARG A 714 20.77 -7.63 20.80
N ILE A 715 21.34 -7.80 19.62
CA ILE A 715 22.41 -8.75 19.34
C ILE A 715 23.68 -7.95 19.08
N SER A 716 24.69 -8.10 19.92
CA SER A 716 25.94 -7.33 19.90
C SER A 716 27.13 -8.17 19.41
N ASN A 717 28.27 -7.52 19.16
CA ASN A 717 29.55 -8.12 18.74
C ASN A 717 29.53 -8.67 17.29
N LEU A 718 28.68 -8.13 16.43
CA LEU A 718 28.56 -8.60 15.04
C LEU A 718 29.76 -8.22 14.16
N ARG A 719 30.64 -7.33 14.59
CA ARG A 719 31.94 -7.08 13.94
C ARG A 719 32.93 -8.23 14.14
N GLN A 720 32.78 -9.00 15.23
CA GLN A 720 33.60 -10.16 15.52
C GLN A 720 32.99 -11.46 14.99
N ALA A 721 31.78 -11.41 14.51
CA ALA A 721 31.01 -12.51 13.94
C ALA A 721 31.30 -12.63 12.43
N VAL A 722 32.43 -13.20 12.06
CA VAL A 722 33.03 -13.10 10.72
C VAL A 722 33.31 -14.43 10.05
N ASP A 723 33.32 -15.53 10.75
CA ASP A 723 33.61 -16.87 10.23
C ASP A 723 32.82 -17.95 10.99
N GLU A 724 32.95 -19.21 10.53
CA GLU A 724 32.30 -20.37 11.14
C GLU A 724 32.65 -20.52 12.63
N ASN A 725 33.86 -20.19 13.03
CA ASN A 725 34.28 -20.35 14.41
C ASN A 725 33.65 -19.32 15.34
N SER A 726 33.51 -18.08 14.88
CA SER A 726 32.91 -17.00 15.66
C SER A 726 31.37 -17.05 15.62
N LEU A 727 30.78 -17.68 14.61
CA LEU A 727 29.33 -17.83 14.39
C LEU A 727 28.83 -19.26 14.64
N ALA A 728 29.70 -20.16 15.20
CA ALA A 728 29.27 -21.50 15.59
C ALA A 728 28.08 -21.42 16.57
N TYR A 729 27.31 -22.50 16.64
CA TYR A 729 26.07 -22.58 17.42
C TYR A 729 26.17 -21.90 18.78
N PRO A 730 25.08 -21.24 19.27
CA PRO A 730 25.07 -20.54 20.57
C PRO A 730 25.51 -21.36 21.75
N ASP A 731 25.47 -22.71 21.67
CA ASP A 731 25.90 -23.65 22.67
C ASP A 731 27.40 -23.92 22.63
N SER A 732 28.14 -23.38 21.66
CA SER A 732 29.58 -23.56 21.57
C SER A 732 30.33 -22.50 22.42
N SER A 733 31.48 -22.89 22.96
CA SER A 733 32.32 -22.00 23.79
C SER A 733 32.95 -20.82 23.00
N ILE A 734 32.77 -20.78 21.68
CA ILE A 734 33.35 -19.79 20.78
C ILE A 734 32.27 -18.90 20.10
N PHE A 735 30.99 -19.04 20.44
CA PHE A 735 29.93 -18.18 19.93
C PHE A 735 30.12 -16.72 20.41
N VAL A 736 30.26 -15.81 19.49
CA VAL A 736 30.58 -14.39 19.75
C VAL A 736 29.37 -13.48 19.91
N PRO A 737 28.27 -13.61 19.11
CA PRO A 737 27.11 -12.73 19.27
C PRO A 737 26.49 -12.82 20.67
N GLU A 738 26.24 -11.67 21.29
CA GLU A 738 25.63 -11.58 22.61
C GLU A 738 24.17 -11.07 22.46
N VAL A 739 23.22 -11.81 23.05
CA VAL A 739 21.79 -11.52 22.96
C VAL A 739 21.28 -10.93 24.26
N THR A 740 20.73 -9.72 24.21
CA THR A 740 20.16 -9.01 25.35
C THR A 740 18.68 -8.72 25.11
N LEU A 741 17.81 -9.15 26.04
CA LEU A 741 16.39 -8.74 26.04
C LEU A 741 16.26 -7.40 26.77
N ILE A 742 15.53 -6.46 26.20
CA ILE A 742 15.28 -5.13 26.74
C ILE A 742 13.76 -4.92 26.81
N GLU A 743 13.24 -4.81 28.01
CA GLU A 743 11.84 -4.48 28.25
C GLU A 743 11.62 -2.98 28.10
N LEU A 744 10.56 -2.59 27.37
CA LEU A 744 10.19 -1.19 27.16
C LEU A 744 9.21 -0.72 28.25
N PRO A 745 9.20 0.58 28.60
CA PRO A 745 8.33 1.13 29.65
C PRO A 745 6.86 1.31 29.22
N VAL A 746 6.34 0.40 28.39
CA VAL A 746 4.97 0.37 27.85
C VAL A 746 4.41 -1.03 27.99
N SER A 747 3.10 -1.19 27.78
CA SER A 747 2.46 -2.52 27.81
C SER A 747 1.36 -2.61 26.75
N GLY A 748 1.20 -3.80 26.18
CA GLY A 748 0.14 -4.06 25.20
C GLY A 748 0.34 -3.33 23.86
N GLN A 749 1.59 -3.08 23.48
CA GLN A 749 1.94 -2.44 22.22
C GLN A 749 3.00 -3.24 21.46
N MET A 750 2.81 -3.33 20.16
CA MET A 750 3.78 -3.89 19.22
C MET A 750 4.86 -2.84 18.90
N VAL A 751 6.10 -3.25 18.83
CA VAL A 751 7.17 -2.44 18.22
C VAL A 751 7.02 -2.51 16.71
N THR A 752 6.80 -1.39 16.07
CA THR A 752 6.53 -1.29 14.62
C THR A 752 7.76 -0.94 13.82
N SER A 753 8.64 -0.08 14.36
CA SER A 753 9.89 0.31 13.71
C SER A 753 10.96 0.67 14.72
N LEU A 754 12.20 0.59 14.26
CA LEU A 754 13.41 0.93 14.99
C LEU A 754 14.29 1.81 14.09
N ALA A 755 14.75 2.96 14.59
CA ALA A 755 15.67 3.82 13.86
C ALA A 755 16.90 4.13 14.73
N SER A 756 18.06 3.64 14.29
CA SER A 756 19.36 3.93 14.90
C SER A 756 19.94 5.21 14.30
N PHE A 757 20.55 6.04 15.14
CA PHE A 757 21.19 7.28 14.70
C PHE A 757 22.53 6.99 14.02
N THR A 758 22.81 7.66 12.92
CA THR A 758 23.99 7.39 12.08
C THR A 758 25.32 7.67 12.75
N ASP A 759 25.37 8.63 13.68
CA ASP A 759 26.63 9.09 14.30
C ASP A 759 26.83 8.53 15.72
N ASP A 760 25.83 7.85 16.30
CA ASP A 760 25.88 7.35 17.65
C ASP A 760 24.95 6.15 17.87
N ALA A 761 25.52 4.95 17.90
CA ALA A 761 24.79 3.70 18.06
C ALA A 761 24.03 3.56 19.40
N ASN A 762 24.32 4.42 20.40
CA ASN A 762 23.54 4.51 21.63
C ASN A 762 22.18 5.18 21.46
N LYS A 763 21.99 5.93 20.39
CA LYS A 763 20.73 6.66 20.14
C LYS A 763 19.80 5.81 19.29
N LEU A 764 18.66 5.46 19.86
CA LEU A 764 17.65 4.62 19.23
C LEU A 764 16.26 5.21 19.43
N VAL A 765 15.52 5.34 18.34
CA VAL A 765 14.08 5.64 18.33
C VAL A 765 13.33 4.32 18.15
N VAL A 766 12.27 4.13 18.94
CA VAL A 766 11.35 2.98 18.87
C VAL A 766 9.95 3.51 18.64
N THR A 767 9.27 3.01 17.64
CA THR A 767 7.87 3.35 17.36
C THR A 767 6.95 2.19 17.71
N LEU A 768 5.73 2.51 18.07
CA LEU A 768 4.76 1.59 18.66
C LEU A 768 3.44 1.65 17.91
N GLY A 769 2.82 0.51 17.79
CA GLY A 769 1.47 0.34 17.25
C GLY A 769 0.38 0.38 18.30
N ASN A 770 -0.80 -0.09 17.90
CA ASN A 770 -1.98 -0.43 18.72
C ASN A 770 -2.68 0.76 19.37
N TYR A 771 -3.85 1.10 18.85
CA TYR A 771 -4.72 2.18 19.37
C TYR A 771 -5.05 2.02 20.85
N GLY A 772 -5.48 3.11 21.48
CA GLY A 772 -5.90 3.13 22.88
C GLY A 772 -4.75 3.23 23.88
N ASN A 773 -3.59 3.69 23.46
CA ASN A 773 -2.41 3.92 24.28
C ASN A 773 -2.06 5.42 24.34
N ASP A 774 -1.20 5.80 25.28
CA ASP A 774 -0.81 7.20 25.48
C ASP A 774 0.47 7.60 24.77
N ASN A 775 1.36 6.65 24.49
CA ASN A 775 2.69 6.91 23.92
C ASN A 775 2.96 5.96 22.75
N TYR A 776 3.42 6.54 21.64
CA TYR A 776 3.71 5.81 20.40
C TYR A 776 5.14 5.98 19.93
N VAL A 777 5.94 6.80 20.61
CA VAL A 777 7.35 7.03 20.30
C VAL A 777 8.17 6.99 21.58
N LEU A 778 9.24 6.18 21.57
CA LEU A 778 10.22 6.10 22.65
C LEU A 778 11.61 6.47 22.10
N TYR A 779 12.46 7.02 22.97
CA TYR A 779 13.83 7.36 22.65
C TYR A 779 14.80 6.94 23.76
N SER A 780 15.92 6.34 23.35
CA SER A 780 17.07 6.04 24.21
C SER A 780 18.32 6.76 23.72
N ASN A 781 19.15 7.22 24.64
CA ASN A 781 20.50 7.70 24.37
C ASN A 781 21.60 6.78 24.95
N ASN A 782 21.22 5.62 25.46
CA ASN A 782 22.09 4.62 26.05
C ASN A 782 21.69 3.18 25.68
N ALA A 783 21.20 3.00 24.41
CA ALA A 783 20.67 1.71 23.94
C ALA A 783 21.70 0.56 24.00
N LEU A 784 22.99 0.86 24.05
CA LEU A 784 24.07 -0.11 24.14
C LEU A 784 24.53 -0.42 25.58
N SER A 785 23.99 0.27 26.59
CA SER A 785 24.36 0.00 27.98
C SER A 785 23.81 -1.36 28.45
N ASP A 786 24.33 -1.87 29.56
CA ASP A 786 23.81 -3.10 30.20
C ASP A 786 22.39 -2.92 30.75
N THR A 787 21.98 -1.69 30.98
CA THR A 787 20.65 -1.30 31.48
C THR A 787 20.13 -0.13 30.65
N PRO A 788 19.67 -0.37 29.40
CA PRO A 788 19.16 0.69 28.55
C PRO A 788 17.91 1.33 29.15
N SER A 789 17.75 2.63 28.95
CA SER A 789 16.57 3.36 29.40
C SER A 789 15.90 4.06 28.21
N PHE A 790 14.59 4.04 28.20
CA PHE A 790 13.76 4.67 27.17
C PHE A 790 12.86 5.72 27.78
N SER A 791 12.80 6.89 27.16
CA SER A 791 11.90 7.98 27.52
C SER A 791 10.77 8.12 26.50
N GLU A 792 9.58 8.41 27.00
CA GLU A 792 8.39 8.66 26.19
C GLU A 792 8.54 9.98 25.43
N LYS A 793 8.14 9.98 24.15
CA LYS A 793 8.31 11.09 23.20
C LYS A 793 7.04 11.41 22.40
N GLN A 794 5.87 11.13 22.98
CA GLN A 794 4.60 11.56 22.40
C GLN A 794 4.57 13.07 22.16
N GLY A 795 5.09 13.87 23.09
CA GLY A 795 5.28 15.30 22.95
C GLY A 795 4.01 16.10 22.70
N GLU A 796 4.14 17.18 21.93
CA GLU A 796 3.03 18.04 21.48
C GLU A 796 2.83 17.88 19.96
N GLY A 797 1.58 17.97 19.49
CA GLY A 797 1.24 17.95 18.06
C GLY A 797 1.01 16.54 17.49
N LEU A 798 1.59 15.48 18.05
CA LEU A 798 1.36 14.11 17.56
C LEU A 798 0.03 13.56 18.11
N PRO A 799 -0.92 13.17 17.26
CA PRO A 799 -2.14 12.48 17.68
C PRO A 799 -1.82 11.13 18.35
N LYS A 800 -2.72 10.64 19.22
CA LYS A 800 -2.61 9.31 19.84
C LYS A 800 -3.07 8.23 18.85
N MET A 801 -2.18 7.80 17.99
CA MET A 801 -2.41 6.83 16.94
C MET A 801 -1.18 5.96 16.70
N PRO A 802 -1.30 4.78 16.08
CA PRO A 802 -0.17 3.95 15.69
C PRO A 802 0.85 4.70 14.85
N VAL A 803 2.12 4.45 15.15
CA VAL A 803 3.26 4.92 14.36
C VAL A 803 3.94 3.70 13.75
N TYR A 804 3.99 3.63 12.42
CA TYR A 804 4.38 2.43 11.69
C TYR A 804 5.85 2.38 11.31
N SER A 805 6.45 3.54 11.09
CA SER A 805 7.82 3.66 10.59
C SER A 805 8.53 4.88 11.13
N SER A 806 9.86 4.86 11.07
CA SER A 806 10.69 5.98 11.56
C SER A 806 12.01 6.10 10.81
N VAL A 807 12.47 7.32 10.65
CA VAL A 807 13.81 7.70 10.20
C VAL A 807 14.41 8.66 11.21
N PHE A 808 15.65 8.37 11.62
CA PHE A 808 16.41 9.19 12.53
C PHE A 808 17.61 9.80 11.78
N THR A 809 17.47 11.04 11.32
CA THR A 809 18.47 11.69 10.46
C THR A 809 19.30 12.71 11.21
N SER A 810 20.60 12.74 10.94
CA SER A 810 21.55 13.68 11.54
C SER A 810 21.73 14.98 10.74
N THR A 811 21.35 15.01 9.49
CA THR A 811 21.92 15.94 8.53
C THR A 811 20.86 16.73 7.78
N TYR A 812 20.50 17.79 8.37
CA TYR A 812 20.06 19.00 7.70
C TYR A 812 20.70 20.17 8.44
N ASP A 813 21.37 21.09 7.73
CA ASP A 813 21.92 22.36 8.22
C ASP A 813 22.96 22.30 9.39
N GLY A 814 23.59 21.15 9.66
CA GLY A 814 24.60 21.01 10.72
C GLY A 814 24.04 21.00 12.13
N HIS A 815 22.74 20.81 12.32
CA HIS A 815 22.12 20.67 13.64
C HIS A 815 22.30 19.26 14.20
N SER A 816 23.05 19.16 15.29
CA SER A 816 23.42 17.93 16.00
C SER A 816 22.29 17.28 16.84
N LYS A 817 21.06 17.79 16.77
CA LYS A 817 19.99 17.41 17.69
C LYS A 817 19.08 16.28 17.24
N GLY A 818 19.31 15.74 16.04
CA GLY A 818 18.59 14.58 15.54
C GLY A 818 17.13 14.88 15.17
N HIS A 819 16.90 15.05 13.88
CA HIS A 819 15.56 15.10 13.33
C HIS A 819 14.98 13.70 13.24
N VAL A 820 13.73 13.52 13.61
CA VAL A 820 13.01 12.26 13.47
C VAL A 820 11.76 12.50 12.62
N LEU A 821 11.61 11.69 11.58
CA LEU A 821 10.37 11.59 10.81
C LEU A 821 9.70 10.25 11.14
N ILE A 822 8.40 10.27 11.29
CA ILE A 822 7.59 9.07 11.57
C ILE A 822 6.41 8.98 10.61
N GLY A 823 6.13 7.76 10.13
CA GLY A 823 4.96 7.44 9.34
C GLY A 823 3.82 6.94 10.23
N THR A 824 2.63 7.47 10.01
CA THR A 824 1.44 7.24 10.85
C THR A 824 0.21 6.88 10.02
N ASP A 825 -0.97 6.69 10.63
CA ASP A 825 -2.25 6.56 9.92
C ASP A 825 -2.61 7.82 9.10
N HIS A 826 -2.11 8.98 9.52
CA HIS A 826 -2.41 10.28 8.95
C HIS A 826 -1.13 10.99 8.48
N GLY A 827 -0.40 10.35 7.55
CA GLY A 827 0.78 10.93 6.92
C GLY A 827 2.06 10.87 7.75
N VAL A 828 2.97 11.82 7.48
CA VAL A 828 4.30 11.90 8.08
C VAL A 828 4.36 13.03 9.09
N TYR A 829 4.84 12.74 10.30
CA TYR A 829 5.14 13.74 11.31
C TYR A 829 6.64 13.88 11.50
N ARG A 830 7.09 15.09 11.83
CA ARG A 830 8.49 15.41 12.05
C ARG A 830 8.70 16.15 13.37
N THR A 831 9.78 15.79 14.07
CA THR A 831 10.35 16.62 15.12
C THR A 831 11.79 17.01 14.79
N THR A 832 12.20 18.21 15.14
CA THR A 832 13.57 18.70 14.95
C THR A 832 14.48 18.44 16.15
N ASP A 833 13.93 18.00 17.28
CA ASP A 833 14.70 17.69 18.50
C ASP A 833 14.03 16.58 19.31
N ILE A 834 14.34 15.32 18.99
CA ILE A 834 13.84 14.17 19.75
C ILE A 834 14.40 14.12 21.17
N THR A 835 15.51 14.81 21.45
CA THR A 835 16.15 14.83 22.77
C THR A 835 15.42 15.73 23.78
N ALA A 836 14.57 16.65 23.30
CA ALA A 836 13.75 17.50 24.15
C ALA A 836 12.89 16.66 25.13
N SER A 837 12.64 17.19 26.31
CA SER A 837 11.74 16.53 27.29
C SER A 837 10.32 16.37 26.73
N THR A 838 9.88 17.36 25.95
CA THR A 838 8.59 17.38 25.26
C THR A 838 8.87 17.80 23.82
N PRO A 839 9.08 16.86 22.89
CA PRO A 839 9.29 17.21 21.49
C PRO A 839 8.01 17.79 20.88
N VAL A 840 8.19 18.69 19.91
CA VAL A 840 7.09 19.23 19.11
C VAL A 840 7.08 18.50 17.79
N TRP A 841 5.93 17.94 17.41
CA TRP A 841 5.70 17.23 16.17
C TRP A 841 4.87 18.10 15.22
N THR A 842 5.31 18.20 13.98
CA THR A 842 4.60 18.88 12.89
C THR A 842 4.21 17.87 11.81
N LEU A 843 3.02 18.01 11.26
CA LEU A 843 2.58 17.23 10.11
C LEU A 843 3.32 17.74 8.86
N GLU A 844 3.89 16.85 8.09
CA GLU A 844 4.76 17.13 6.93
C GLU A 844 4.37 16.24 5.74
N SER A 845 3.10 16.26 5.36
CA SER A 845 2.54 15.42 4.29
C SER A 845 2.18 16.19 3.02
N ASP A 846 2.80 17.35 2.77
CA ASP A 846 2.51 18.12 1.56
C ASP A 846 2.71 17.29 0.29
N ASN A 847 1.77 17.38 -0.66
CA ASN A 847 1.63 16.57 -1.88
C ASN A 847 1.39 15.05 -1.69
N MET A 848 1.59 14.50 -0.50
CA MET A 848 1.24 13.12 -0.22
C MET A 848 -0.25 12.96 0.13
N GLY A 849 -0.82 13.98 0.80
CA GLY A 849 -2.18 13.95 1.31
C GLY A 849 -2.30 13.15 2.62
N ASP A 850 -3.53 13.02 3.10
CA ASP A 850 -3.85 12.20 4.27
C ASP A 850 -3.91 10.73 3.86
N VAL A 851 -2.86 9.99 4.17
CA VAL A 851 -2.71 8.58 3.80
C VAL A 851 -1.82 7.87 4.81
N PRO A 852 -2.11 6.60 5.17
CA PRO A 852 -1.23 5.83 6.04
C PRO A 852 0.15 5.63 5.41
N VAL A 853 1.22 5.85 6.19
CA VAL A 853 2.62 5.70 5.78
C VAL A 853 3.25 4.55 6.53
N LEU A 854 3.40 3.42 5.86
CA LEU A 854 3.78 2.15 6.48
C LEU A 854 5.28 1.93 6.55
N ASP A 855 6.06 2.52 5.66
CA ASP A 855 7.53 2.41 5.69
C ASP A 855 8.19 3.73 5.28
N LEU A 856 9.25 4.07 5.99
CA LEU A 856 10.14 5.19 5.71
C LEU A 856 11.58 4.69 5.67
N LYS A 857 12.32 5.03 4.63
CA LYS A 857 13.74 4.68 4.49
C LYS A 857 14.55 5.88 4.03
N GLN A 858 15.68 6.12 4.67
CA GLN A 858 16.65 7.11 4.22
C GLN A 858 17.83 6.41 3.56
N GLN A 859 18.23 6.89 2.38
CA GLN A 859 19.46 6.45 1.74
C GLN A 859 20.63 7.22 2.37
N LEU A 860 21.52 6.50 3.07
CA LEU A 860 22.60 7.11 3.85
C LEU A 860 23.98 6.92 3.24
N ILE A 861 24.12 6.00 2.29
CA ILE A 861 25.41 5.59 1.74
C ILE A 861 25.82 6.52 0.61
N SER A 862 27.08 6.98 0.68
CA SER A 862 27.72 7.74 -0.40
C SER A 862 28.70 6.85 -1.17
N GLN A 863 28.66 6.92 -2.47
CA GLN A 863 29.58 6.24 -3.37
C GLN A 863 30.05 7.24 -4.43
N GLU A 864 31.35 7.33 -4.63
CA GLU A 864 31.93 8.10 -5.73
C GLU A 864 31.88 7.34 -7.06
N GLU A 865 31.86 8.07 -8.17
CA GLU A 865 31.99 7.45 -9.48
C GLU A 865 33.36 6.80 -9.60
N ARG A 866 33.38 5.53 -10.02
CA ARG A 866 34.60 4.77 -10.29
C ARG A 866 34.53 4.04 -11.61
N SER A 867 35.69 3.85 -12.24
CA SER A 867 35.83 3.06 -13.45
C SER A 867 36.88 1.99 -13.22
N TYR A 868 36.58 0.76 -13.61
CA TYR A 868 37.54 -0.33 -13.58
C TYR A 868 37.92 -0.75 -15.00
N THR A 869 39.23 -0.73 -15.28
CA THR A 869 39.75 -1.12 -16.58
C THR A 869 40.14 -2.60 -16.57
N THR A 870 39.53 -3.37 -17.45
CA THR A 870 39.86 -4.79 -17.65
C THR A 870 40.96 -4.93 -18.68
N TYR A 871 42.02 -5.64 -18.32
CA TYR A 871 43.17 -5.94 -19.19
C TYR A 871 43.15 -7.42 -19.55
N MET A 872 43.58 -7.71 -20.79
CA MET A 872 43.86 -9.05 -21.28
C MET A 872 45.17 -8.99 -22.09
N ASP A 873 46.17 -9.79 -21.69
CA ASP A 873 47.50 -9.77 -22.27
C ASP A 873 48.15 -8.37 -22.30
N GLY A 874 47.87 -7.53 -21.30
CA GLY A 874 48.39 -6.17 -21.20
C GLY A 874 47.64 -5.11 -22.01
N GLU A 875 46.66 -5.52 -22.81
CA GLU A 875 45.80 -4.60 -23.58
C GLU A 875 44.44 -4.35 -22.86
N VAL A 876 43.90 -3.14 -22.99
CA VAL A 876 42.59 -2.80 -22.46
C VAL A 876 41.50 -3.48 -23.29
N VAL A 877 40.75 -4.37 -22.71
CA VAL A 877 39.62 -5.08 -23.36
C VAL A 877 38.25 -4.56 -22.94
N GLY A 878 38.17 -3.76 -21.88
CA GLY A 878 36.90 -3.17 -21.41
C GLY A 878 37.08 -2.19 -20.27
N VAL A 879 36.08 -1.35 -20.09
CA VAL A 879 35.94 -0.45 -18.93
C VAL A 879 34.55 -0.64 -18.34
N THR A 880 34.50 -0.94 -17.07
CA THR A 880 33.26 -1.01 -16.31
C THR A 880 33.12 0.24 -15.47
N ASN A 881 32.01 0.95 -15.61
CA ASN A 881 31.71 2.17 -14.83
C ASN A 881 30.77 1.87 -13.69
N PHE A 882 31.10 2.37 -12.52
CA PHE A 882 30.30 2.35 -11.30
C PHE A 882 29.88 3.79 -11.01
N PRO A 883 28.59 4.15 -11.23
CA PRO A 883 28.13 5.52 -11.09
C PRO A 883 28.15 5.95 -9.64
N ALA A 884 28.36 7.25 -9.40
CA ALA A 884 28.19 7.84 -8.08
C ALA A 884 26.75 7.72 -7.59
N THR A 885 26.57 7.67 -6.25
CA THR A 885 25.25 7.88 -5.65
C THR A 885 24.83 9.33 -5.81
N ASN A 886 23.54 9.56 -6.11
CA ASN A 886 23.02 10.91 -6.29
C ASN A 886 21.85 11.25 -5.36
N ASN A 887 21.56 10.37 -4.40
CA ASN A 887 20.43 10.49 -3.48
C ASN A 887 20.80 10.29 -2.01
N GLN A 888 22.06 10.52 -1.64
CA GLN A 888 22.42 10.46 -0.23
C GLN A 888 21.59 11.47 0.57
N GLY A 889 20.98 11.03 1.67
CA GLY A 889 20.11 11.83 2.52
C GLY A 889 18.63 11.84 2.10
N VAL A 890 18.29 11.45 0.87
CA VAL A 890 16.90 11.38 0.39
C VAL A 890 16.10 10.35 1.20
N ILE A 891 14.90 10.73 1.61
CA ILE A 891 13.97 9.88 2.35
C ILE A 891 12.89 9.38 1.39
N TYR A 892 12.58 8.09 1.48
CA TYR A 892 11.55 7.42 0.68
C TYR A 892 10.43 6.93 1.59
N ALA A 893 9.19 7.00 1.09
CA ALA A 893 8.01 6.58 1.82
C ALA A 893 7.19 5.58 1.02
N ALA A 894 6.66 4.55 1.71
CA ALA A 894 5.65 3.63 1.20
C ALA A 894 4.31 3.97 1.83
N THR A 895 3.31 4.29 0.99
CA THR A 895 1.98 4.69 1.42
C THR A 895 0.93 3.62 1.14
N TYR A 896 -0.10 3.57 1.96
CA TYR A 896 -1.21 2.63 1.79
C TYR A 896 -2.33 3.28 0.94
N GLY A 897 -2.08 3.37 -0.39
CA GLY A 897 -3.06 3.87 -1.35
C GLY A 897 -2.61 5.00 -2.28
N ARG A 898 -1.37 5.51 -2.11
CA ARG A 898 -0.81 6.57 -2.97
C ARG A 898 0.56 6.21 -3.57
N GLY A 899 0.92 4.91 -3.56
CA GLY A 899 2.20 4.46 -4.10
C GLY A 899 3.41 4.86 -3.25
N LEU A 900 4.51 5.11 -3.91
CA LEU A 900 5.79 5.48 -3.32
C LEU A 900 6.06 6.97 -3.48
N PHE A 901 6.75 7.54 -2.49
CA PHE A 901 7.18 8.94 -2.49
C PHE A 901 8.66 9.07 -2.14
N ARG A 902 9.28 10.19 -2.56
CA ARG A 902 10.60 10.62 -2.09
C ARG A 902 10.59 12.07 -1.61
N CYS A 903 11.41 12.35 -0.62
CA CYS A 903 11.65 13.69 -0.09
C CYS A 903 13.13 14.04 -0.23
N GLU A 904 13.45 15.11 -0.95
CA GLU A 904 14.82 15.58 -1.20
C GLU A 904 15.28 16.64 -0.19
N THR A 905 14.45 17.05 0.75
CA THR A 905 14.78 18.07 1.75
C THR A 905 16.07 17.76 2.52
N TYR A 906 16.35 16.48 2.75
CA TYR A 906 17.53 16.02 3.50
C TYR A 906 18.67 15.51 2.60
N ARG A 907 18.57 15.72 1.28
CA ARG A 907 19.61 15.33 0.32
C ARG A 907 20.90 16.04 0.64
N GLN A 908 21.99 15.27 0.67
CA GLN A 908 23.34 15.82 0.80
C GLN A 908 23.91 16.14 -0.58
N GLU A 909 24.48 17.33 -0.74
CA GLU A 909 25.24 17.63 -1.96
C GLU A 909 26.55 16.82 -1.95
N SER A 910 26.80 16.03 -2.99
CA SER A 910 28.09 15.37 -3.16
C SER A 910 29.17 16.43 -3.33
N SER A 911 30.27 16.33 -2.57
CA SER A 911 31.41 17.28 -2.61
C SER A 911 32.12 17.36 -3.97
N THR A 912 31.76 16.52 -4.95
CA THR A 912 32.32 16.43 -6.31
C THR A 912 31.40 16.97 -7.40
N SER A 913 30.17 17.39 -7.09
CA SER A 913 29.37 18.14 -8.04
C SER A 913 30.03 19.51 -8.23
N VAL A 914 30.46 19.84 -9.45
CA VAL A 914 30.49 21.23 -9.90
C VAL A 914 29.15 21.79 -9.40
N PRO A 915 29.11 22.91 -8.64
CA PRO A 915 27.86 23.44 -8.19
C PRO A 915 26.99 23.62 -9.45
N GLU A 916 26.06 22.70 -9.71
CA GLU A 916 24.84 23.11 -10.35
C GLU A 916 24.35 24.15 -9.37
N THR A 917 24.42 25.40 -9.78
CA THR A 917 23.81 26.54 -9.08
C THR A 917 22.49 25.97 -8.61
N PRO A 918 22.19 25.92 -7.29
CA PRO A 918 20.92 25.40 -6.85
C PRO A 918 19.92 26.16 -7.71
N ALA A 919 19.24 25.47 -8.59
CA ALA A 919 17.99 25.96 -9.06
C ALA A 919 17.23 26.06 -7.75
N ALA A 920 17.29 27.24 -7.16
CA ALA A 920 16.43 27.59 -6.06
C ALA A 920 15.04 27.30 -6.61
N ILE A 921 14.53 26.15 -6.29
CA ILE A 921 13.14 25.78 -6.45
C ILE A 921 12.40 26.56 -5.37
N ALA A 922 12.46 27.88 -5.46
CA ALA A 922 11.28 28.65 -5.21
C ALA A 922 10.37 28.22 -6.36
N GLN A 923 9.38 27.38 -6.10
CA GLN A 923 8.27 27.20 -7.00
C GLN A 923 7.66 28.57 -7.24
N SER A 924 8.18 29.27 -8.22
CA SER A 924 7.49 30.42 -8.77
C SER A 924 6.30 29.79 -9.49
N LYS A 925 5.17 29.87 -8.84
CA LYS A 925 3.89 29.33 -9.28
C LYS A 925 3.57 29.99 -10.61
N LEU A 926 3.86 29.31 -11.74
CA LEU A 926 3.40 29.80 -13.04
C LEU A 926 1.88 29.69 -13.03
N ILE A 927 1.21 30.82 -13.06
CA ILE A 927 -0.25 30.90 -13.02
C ILE A 927 -0.72 31.47 -14.35
N MET A 928 -1.75 30.88 -14.93
CA MET A 928 -2.40 31.40 -16.14
C MET A 928 -3.85 31.76 -15.83
N TYR A 929 -4.24 32.97 -16.22
CA TYR A 929 -5.60 33.46 -16.02
C TYR A 929 -6.07 34.40 -17.13
N PRO A 930 -7.38 34.40 -17.50
CA PRO A 930 -8.37 33.41 -17.07
C PRO A 930 -8.04 32.02 -17.62
N ASN A 931 -8.40 31.00 -16.88
CA ASN A 931 -8.39 29.61 -17.31
C ASN A 931 -9.73 29.01 -16.88
N PRO A 932 -10.62 28.66 -17.81
CA PRO A 932 -10.48 28.61 -19.29
C PRO A 932 -10.33 29.96 -20.00
N VAL A 933 -9.62 29.96 -21.14
CA VAL A 933 -9.32 31.14 -21.95
C VAL A 933 -10.10 31.14 -23.26
N ARG A 934 -10.53 32.35 -23.74
CA ARG A 934 -11.19 32.49 -25.04
C ARG A 934 -10.28 33.06 -26.13
N ASP A 935 -9.71 34.23 -25.88
CA ASP A 935 -8.92 34.96 -26.87
C ASP A 935 -7.51 35.28 -26.39
N GLU A 936 -7.39 35.77 -25.17
CA GLU A 936 -6.12 36.14 -24.53
C GLU A 936 -6.11 35.72 -23.06
N ALA A 937 -4.96 35.30 -22.56
CA ALA A 937 -4.71 35.04 -21.16
C ALA A 937 -3.45 35.76 -20.69
N LYS A 938 -3.25 35.83 -19.39
CA LYS A 938 -2.00 36.28 -18.76
C LYS A 938 -1.35 35.13 -18.04
N ILE A 939 -0.03 35.09 -18.09
CA ILE A 939 0.78 34.25 -17.22
C ILE A 939 1.48 35.15 -16.19
N SER A 940 1.47 34.72 -14.94
CA SER A 940 2.25 35.31 -13.85
C SER A 940 3.35 34.35 -13.45
N PHE A 941 4.58 34.84 -13.36
CA PHE A 941 5.76 34.02 -13.01
C PHE A 941 6.79 34.87 -12.26
N GLU A 942 7.72 34.23 -11.57
CA GLU A 942 8.79 34.91 -10.83
C GLU A 942 10.16 34.39 -11.28
N LEU A 943 11.07 35.26 -11.57
CA LEU A 943 12.43 34.94 -11.99
C LEU A 943 13.43 35.23 -10.87
N ASN A 944 14.29 34.27 -10.60
CA ASN A 944 15.38 34.42 -9.63
C ASN A 944 16.59 35.17 -10.19
N ASN A 945 16.75 35.20 -11.53
CA ASN A 945 17.81 35.89 -12.25
C ASN A 945 17.25 36.47 -13.54
N ASN A 946 17.99 37.44 -14.12
CA ASN A 946 17.66 38.00 -15.42
C ASN A 946 17.72 36.89 -16.49
N ALA A 947 16.70 36.75 -17.30
CA ALA A 947 16.63 35.73 -18.33
C ALA A 947 15.84 36.19 -19.56
N MET A 948 16.19 35.62 -20.70
CA MET A 948 15.32 35.64 -21.87
C MET A 948 14.17 34.63 -21.65
N VAL A 949 12.94 35.11 -21.77
CA VAL A 949 11.72 34.34 -21.53
C VAL A 949 11.03 34.04 -22.83
N SER A 950 10.65 32.79 -23.00
CA SER A 950 9.80 32.32 -24.11
C SER A 950 8.77 31.32 -23.58
N TYR A 951 7.67 31.13 -24.31
CA TYR A 951 6.73 30.05 -24.01
C TYR A 951 6.44 29.21 -25.25
N GLN A 952 6.06 27.99 -25.00
CA GLN A 952 5.61 27.00 -25.97
C GLN A 952 4.25 26.46 -25.52
N VAL A 953 3.32 26.28 -26.45
CA VAL A 953 2.03 25.66 -26.19
C VAL A 953 1.97 24.33 -26.91
N TYR A 954 1.60 23.32 -26.18
CA TYR A 954 1.45 21.96 -26.67
C TYR A 954 -0.02 21.53 -26.57
N ASP A 955 -0.51 20.82 -27.57
CA ASP A 955 -1.77 20.09 -27.46
C ASP A 955 -1.57 18.82 -26.60
N MET A 956 -2.64 18.15 -26.22
CA MET A 956 -2.59 16.98 -25.35
C MET A 956 -1.93 15.75 -26.02
N SER A 957 -1.60 15.82 -27.31
CA SER A 957 -0.78 14.82 -28.00
C SER A 957 0.74 15.11 -27.93
N GLY A 958 1.12 16.21 -27.24
CA GLY A 958 2.52 16.65 -27.16
C GLY A 958 3.01 17.43 -28.38
N ARG A 959 2.13 17.68 -29.36
CA ARG A 959 2.50 18.45 -30.55
C ARG A 959 2.52 19.93 -30.21
N MET A 960 3.63 20.61 -30.47
CA MET A 960 3.75 22.06 -30.32
C MET A 960 2.81 22.77 -31.31
N VAL A 961 1.87 23.57 -30.79
CA VAL A 961 0.89 24.34 -31.57
C VAL A 961 1.23 25.82 -31.65
N LYS A 962 2.00 26.32 -30.70
CA LYS A 962 2.44 27.73 -30.69
C LYS A 962 3.76 27.88 -29.92
N MET A 963 4.60 28.83 -30.35
CA MET A 963 5.80 29.26 -29.64
C MET A 963 5.97 30.77 -29.80
N GLU A 964 6.37 31.44 -28.72
CA GLU A 964 6.62 32.88 -28.75
C GLU A 964 7.74 33.25 -27.77
N THR A 965 8.57 34.25 -28.17
CA THR A 965 9.61 34.80 -27.31
C THR A 965 9.14 36.13 -26.74
N LEU A 966 9.00 36.19 -25.41
CA LEU A 966 8.51 37.39 -24.71
C LEU A 966 9.58 38.48 -24.52
N GLY A 967 10.87 38.08 -24.59
CA GLY A 967 12.00 39.03 -24.44
C GLY A 967 12.80 38.82 -23.15
N ASN A 968 13.66 39.79 -22.83
CA ASN A 968 14.48 39.78 -21.61
C ASN A 968 13.72 40.35 -20.42
N PHE A 969 13.66 39.59 -19.34
CA PHE A 969 13.07 40.01 -18.06
C PHE A 969 14.15 40.03 -16.98
N VAL A 970 14.01 40.96 -16.06
CA VAL A 970 14.91 41.10 -14.89
C VAL A 970 14.43 40.16 -13.77
N GLN A 971 15.24 39.96 -12.77
CA GLN A 971 14.85 39.25 -11.55
C GLN A 971 13.58 39.87 -10.93
N GLY A 972 12.63 39.03 -10.46
CA GLY A 972 11.40 39.41 -9.78
C GLY A 972 10.13 38.85 -10.39
N LYS A 973 8.97 39.32 -9.92
CA LYS A 973 7.64 38.89 -10.39
C LYS A 973 7.25 39.63 -11.66
N HIS A 974 6.69 38.87 -12.61
CA HIS A 974 6.30 39.36 -13.93
C HIS A 974 4.94 38.84 -14.35
N GLU A 975 4.30 39.61 -15.23
CA GLU A 975 3.12 39.21 -16.00
C GLU A 975 3.40 39.37 -17.46
N ALA A 976 2.92 38.42 -18.28
CA ALA A 976 3.00 38.50 -19.72
C ALA A 976 1.68 38.01 -20.36
N ASN A 977 1.35 38.58 -21.50
CA ASN A 977 0.16 38.12 -22.25
C ASN A 977 0.48 36.87 -23.06
N VAL A 978 -0.47 35.98 -23.14
CA VAL A 978 -0.45 34.78 -23.98
C VAL A 978 -1.62 34.90 -24.95
N ASP A 979 -1.31 35.06 -26.21
CA ASP A 979 -2.31 35.07 -27.29
C ASP A 979 -2.64 33.62 -27.69
N VAL A 980 -3.88 33.22 -27.52
CA VAL A 980 -4.37 31.89 -27.91
C VAL A 980 -5.19 31.90 -29.20
N ASN A 981 -5.23 33.05 -29.91
CA ASN A 981 -5.94 33.12 -31.19
C ASN A 981 -5.35 32.14 -32.20
N GLY A 982 -6.24 31.39 -32.85
CA GLY A 982 -5.86 30.37 -33.85
C GLY A 982 -5.57 28.99 -33.25
N ILE A 983 -5.61 28.85 -31.92
CA ILE A 983 -5.57 27.54 -31.25
C ILE A 983 -6.98 26.97 -31.21
N ALA A 984 -7.14 25.70 -31.58
CA ALA A 984 -8.47 25.05 -31.59
C ALA A 984 -8.99 24.92 -30.15
N LYS A 985 -10.29 24.81 -29.98
CA LYS A 985 -10.89 24.53 -28.67
C LYS A 985 -10.40 23.19 -28.13
N GLY A 986 -9.95 23.20 -26.86
CA GLY A 986 -9.39 21.99 -26.25
C GLY A 986 -8.46 22.30 -25.06
N ALA A 987 -7.91 21.24 -24.49
CA ALA A 987 -6.94 21.32 -23.41
C ALA A 987 -5.51 21.43 -23.96
N TYR A 988 -4.69 22.23 -23.32
CA TYR A 988 -3.31 22.55 -23.72
C TYR A 988 -2.39 22.69 -22.51
N VAL A 989 -1.09 22.53 -22.76
CA VAL A 989 -0.03 22.82 -21.79
C VAL A 989 0.80 23.98 -22.31
N LEU A 990 0.94 25.04 -21.51
CA LEU A 990 1.91 26.09 -21.74
C LEU A 990 3.17 25.79 -20.95
N ARG A 991 4.31 25.74 -21.62
CA ARG A 991 5.64 25.63 -21.05
C ARG A 991 6.38 26.96 -21.19
N LEU A 992 6.76 27.53 -20.04
CA LEU A 992 7.58 28.75 -19.99
C LEU A 992 9.05 28.35 -19.84
N ASN A 993 9.93 28.93 -20.63
CA ASN A 993 11.37 28.74 -20.57
C ASN A 993 12.05 30.10 -20.27
N ALA A 994 12.95 30.14 -19.29
CA ALA A 994 13.68 31.33 -18.90
C ALA A 994 15.11 30.96 -18.47
N GLY A 995 16.04 30.89 -19.43
CA GLY A 995 17.38 30.35 -19.19
C GLY A 995 17.33 28.89 -18.81
N SER A 996 17.84 28.52 -17.64
CA SER A 996 17.74 27.16 -17.08
C SER A 996 16.39 26.91 -16.36
N TYR A 997 15.54 27.92 -16.19
CA TYR A 997 14.24 27.80 -15.55
C TYR A 997 13.20 27.36 -16.56
N THR A 998 12.39 26.38 -16.18
CA THR A 998 11.25 25.89 -16.96
C THR A 998 10.08 25.66 -16.01
N ALA A 999 8.89 26.15 -16.40
CA ALA A 999 7.65 25.90 -15.68
C ALA A 999 6.52 25.60 -16.67
N SER A 1000 5.53 24.83 -16.24
CA SER A 1000 4.39 24.46 -17.08
C SER A 1000 3.06 24.71 -16.37
N VAL A 1001 2.03 25.08 -17.14
CA VAL A 1001 0.66 25.24 -16.64
C VAL A 1001 -0.34 24.70 -17.66
N LYS A 1002 -1.32 23.97 -17.21
CA LYS A 1002 -2.42 23.46 -18.03
C LYS A 1002 -3.50 24.52 -18.17
N PHE A 1003 -4.10 24.61 -19.36
CA PHE A 1003 -5.21 25.54 -19.62
C PHE A 1003 -6.15 25.01 -20.70
N MET A 1004 -7.36 25.54 -20.69
CA MET A 1004 -8.40 25.21 -21.68
C MET A 1004 -8.70 26.39 -22.55
N VAL A 1005 -8.84 26.15 -23.85
CA VAL A 1005 -9.32 27.12 -24.85
C VAL A 1005 -10.77 26.81 -25.20
N PHE A 1006 -11.66 27.82 -25.05
CA PHE A 1006 -13.10 27.68 -25.29
C PHE A 1006 -13.56 28.28 -26.59
#